data_b6ff2350239f76885318c23df40bd489
#
_entry.id   b6ff2350239f76885318c23df40bd489
#
_cell.length_a   1.000
_cell.length_b   1.000
_cell.length_c   1.000
_cell.angle_alpha   90.00
_cell.angle_beta   90.00
_cell.angle_gamma   90.00
#
_symmetry.space_group_name_H-M   'P 1'
#
loop_
_entity.id
_entity.type
_entity.pdbx_description
1 polymer ?
#
loop_
_entity_poly.entity_id
_entity_poly.type
_entity_poly.pdbx_seq_one_letter_code
_entity_poly.pdbx_strand_id
1 'polypeptide(L)'
;MKERNPAVASSALTRILAACASQAKDYGRCIAEKVPEIEHNMCSKEFLALRSCMQTVCLHCCSQMQGGLGSPGALSHAYVQHPPLRCDIPDIRGLFYDDANKFLIAPTADRILYWKIVPSTPAGPPNSDPVNDGPVLSIRYSLDLKAIGIQRSNHEVEFINRETGQTCNKKCRADSETILGFFWTDCPTCDVIIIKTSGLDLFAYEPQSNALHLVDSKKFNVSWYFYTHESRLILLASGMQCTLFTGYQFSAGGIVKLPKFEMTMTKSEANNKPVLAADDVHTVTVYGRIYCLQLDRVSMTLNLYRFYRDAVVQQGTLPTYSSRIAVSAVDNIIMVHQIDAKVVILYDVFMDSYAPISAPLPLLVRGLPSNNKQSAQPPDNQSSAYGGTLYGEGWSFLIPDLVCDVENGLLWKLHLDLEAIAASTSDAPSILEFLQRRKSDPSMVKTLSLAIVRTIILERRPITMVAKAMDVVLDSYSRLMKMGGGLPAVRRTSEQNQQPGVQPGVNPDSASGDGNRPVQSNSEVEHGIANLAAHVDRTLLNTSSDSDDIIDASGASDAPDRKPQVLGQDSRPLASGTSTQHGPHVASVAVSPSEMFESVFVLVEDEMMADPAYLISIIMEFLRSVSRAGLKAPPNLYVMMTTLLARSNRYPEIALFVSNKILEPSKELAMQLMELGRQHSPTRKLGVDMLRERSLHHDYVTALLQDGYHLEALRYARKYKVITVQPVLFLEKAVAINSAQNLAAMLSFFSEFTPTFKTTSDYGRYRHILSEMI
;
A
#
# COMPACT_ATOMS: atom_id res chain seq x y z
N MET A 1 -32.96 -45.34 -5.73
CA MET A 1 -31.81 -44.49 -6.01
C MET A 1 -32.30 -43.09 -6.30
N LYS A 2 -32.17 -42.15 -5.35
CA LYS A 2 -32.54 -40.73 -5.50
C LYS A 2 -31.27 -39.97 -5.75
N GLU A 3 -31.15 -39.43 -6.94
CA GLU A 3 -30.07 -38.49 -7.31
C GLU A 3 -30.20 -37.20 -6.49
N ARG A 4 -29.14 -36.87 -5.76
CA ARG A 4 -29.01 -35.57 -5.11
C ARG A 4 -28.36 -34.62 -6.12
N ASN A 5 -29.10 -33.64 -6.61
CA ASN A 5 -28.57 -32.50 -7.32
C ASN A 5 -27.72 -31.64 -6.37
N PRO A 6 -26.49 -31.25 -6.75
CA PRO A 6 -25.73 -30.28 -5.99
C PRO A 6 -26.31 -28.88 -6.22
N ALA A 7 -26.70 -28.21 -5.13
CA ALA A 7 -27.15 -26.83 -5.17
C ALA A 7 -25.95 -25.93 -5.54
N VAL A 8 -25.88 -25.52 -6.81
CA VAL A 8 -25.00 -24.45 -7.27
C VAL A 8 -25.48 -23.15 -6.64
N ALA A 9 -24.65 -22.55 -5.81
CA ALA A 9 -24.90 -21.22 -5.25
C ALA A 9 -24.96 -20.21 -6.41
N SER A 10 -26.15 -19.85 -6.85
CA SER A 10 -26.33 -18.87 -7.92
C SER A 10 -25.92 -17.48 -7.44
N SER A 11 -25.05 -16.80 -8.18
CA SER A 11 -24.61 -15.44 -7.88
C SER A 11 -25.80 -14.46 -7.79
N ALA A 12 -25.64 -13.37 -7.03
CA ALA A 12 -26.68 -12.34 -6.91
C ALA A 12 -27.12 -11.81 -8.28
N LEU A 13 -26.18 -11.69 -9.21
CA LEU A 13 -26.45 -11.28 -10.59
C LEU A 13 -27.35 -12.29 -11.33
N THR A 14 -27.15 -13.59 -11.13
CA THR A 14 -27.96 -14.66 -11.72
C THR A 14 -29.39 -14.60 -11.22
N ARG A 15 -29.62 -14.28 -9.94
CA ARG A 15 -30.96 -14.11 -9.35
C ARG A 15 -31.64 -12.84 -9.88
N ILE A 16 -30.94 -11.72 -10.00
CA ILE A 16 -31.46 -10.48 -10.56
C ILE A 16 -31.86 -10.68 -12.03
N LEU A 17 -31.00 -11.31 -12.83
CA LEU A 17 -31.27 -11.63 -14.23
C LEU A 17 -32.43 -12.61 -14.38
N ALA A 18 -32.57 -13.59 -13.50
CA ALA A 18 -33.67 -14.51 -13.51
C ALA A 18 -35.03 -13.80 -13.15
N ALA A 19 -35.00 -12.86 -12.19
CA ALA A 19 -36.18 -12.07 -11.81
C ALA A 19 -36.61 -11.08 -12.89
N CYS A 20 -35.68 -10.55 -13.70
CA CYS A 20 -35.93 -9.61 -14.80
C CYS A 20 -35.86 -10.28 -16.20
N ALA A 21 -36.03 -11.61 -16.26
CA ALA A 21 -35.85 -12.37 -17.50
C ALA A 21 -36.81 -11.95 -18.62
N SER A 22 -38.04 -11.52 -18.30
CA SER A 22 -39.02 -11.03 -19.28
C SER A 22 -38.58 -9.74 -19.93
N GLN A 23 -38.15 -8.76 -19.13
CA GLN A 23 -37.68 -7.47 -19.61
C GLN A 23 -36.36 -7.60 -20.39
N ALA A 24 -35.44 -8.49 -19.93
CA ALA A 24 -34.21 -8.81 -20.65
C ALA A 24 -34.50 -9.45 -22.01
N LYS A 25 -35.52 -10.33 -22.11
CA LYS A 25 -35.95 -10.95 -23.36
C LYS A 25 -36.60 -9.95 -24.30
N ASP A 26 -37.43 -9.03 -23.80
CA ASP A 26 -38.06 -7.98 -24.60
C ASP A 26 -37.08 -6.98 -25.16
N TYR A 27 -36.08 -6.58 -24.35
CA TYR A 27 -34.97 -5.73 -24.80
C TYR A 27 -34.09 -6.45 -25.84
N GLY A 28 -33.76 -7.72 -25.63
CA GLY A 28 -33.01 -8.53 -26.58
C GLY A 28 -33.77 -8.73 -27.90
N ARG A 29 -35.11 -8.91 -27.85
CA ARG A 29 -35.95 -8.99 -29.04
C ARG A 29 -35.97 -7.68 -29.81
N CYS A 30 -36.18 -6.55 -29.13
CA CYS A 30 -36.14 -5.23 -29.76
C CYS A 30 -34.81 -4.97 -30.50
N ILE A 31 -33.67 -5.34 -29.87
CA ILE A 31 -32.38 -5.23 -30.54
C ILE A 31 -32.28 -6.17 -31.75
N ALA A 32 -32.66 -7.42 -31.60
CA ALA A 32 -32.55 -8.43 -32.67
C ALA A 32 -33.43 -8.09 -33.89
N GLU A 33 -34.60 -7.47 -33.68
CA GLU A 33 -35.51 -7.03 -34.75
C GLU A 33 -34.99 -5.81 -35.55
N LYS A 34 -34.05 -5.03 -34.91
CA LYS A 34 -33.54 -3.79 -35.49
C LYS A 34 -32.11 -3.86 -36.02
N VAL A 35 -31.45 -5.02 -35.93
CA VAL A 35 -30.20 -5.30 -36.62
C VAL A 35 -30.47 -5.52 -38.11
N PRO A 36 -29.77 -4.83 -39.10
CA PRO A 36 -28.48 -4.14 -38.97
C PRO A 36 -28.52 -2.61 -38.77
N GLU A 37 -29.67 -1.98 -38.69
CA GLU A 37 -29.77 -0.51 -38.60
C GLU A 37 -30.08 -0.07 -37.18
N ILE A 38 -29.06 -0.12 -36.28
CA ILE A 38 -29.20 0.33 -34.90
C ILE A 38 -28.83 1.80 -34.80
N GLU A 39 -29.83 2.66 -34.55
CA GLU A 39 -29.62 4.06 -34.20
C GLU A 39 -29.65 4.29 -32.70
N HIS A 40 -29.02 5.39 -32.25
CA HIS A 40 -28.98 5.79 -30.86
C HIS A 40 -30.40 6.00 -30.32
N ASN A 41 -30.77 5.35 -29.21
CA ASN A 41 -32.07 5.35 -28.51
C ASN A 41 -33.20 4.51 -29.12
N MET A 42 -33.00 3.67 -30.11
CA MET A 42 -34.06 2.88 -30.76
C MET A 42 -34.81 1.92 -29.81
N CYS A 43 -34.16 1.34 -28.77
CA CYS A 43 -34.78 0.44 -27.81
C CYS A 43 -34.80 1.04 -26.39
N SER A 44 -34.85 2.36 -26.26
CA SER A 44 -34.76 3.06 -24.98
C SER A 44 -35.89 2.71 -24.02
N LYS A 45 -37.12 2.45 -24.52
CA LYS A 45 -38.28 2.05 -23.71
C LYS A 45 -38.09 0.69 -23.06
N GLU A 46 -37.66 -0.30 -23.80
CA GLU A 46 -37.37 -1.66 -23.33
C GLU A 46 -36.14 -1.69 -22.42
N PHE A 47 -35.15 -0.90 -22.77
CA PHE A 47 -33.97 -0.69 -21.91
C PHE A 47 -34.32 -0.05 -20.56
N LEU A 48 -35.17 0.98 -20.57
CA LEU A 48 -35.64 1.62 -19.33
C LEU A 48 -36.52 0.68 -18.49
N ALA A 49 -37.35 -0.16 -19.12
CA ALA A 49 -38.14 -1.17 -18.43
C ALA A 49 -37.24 -2.24 -17.77
N LEU A 50 -36.23 -2.73 -18.50
CA LEU A 50 -35.20 -3.66 -17.95
C LEU A 50 -34.43 -3.01 -16.80
N ARG A 51 -33.98 -1.79 -16.98
CA ARG A 51 -33.26 -1.02 -15.96
C ARG A 51 -34.12 -0.81 -14.71
N SER A 52 -35.37 -0.40 -14.87
CA SER A 52 -36.32 -0.21 -13.76
C SER A 52 -36.59 -1.52 -13.01
N CYS A 53 -36.78 -2.63 -13.73
CA CYS A 53 -36.95 -3.95 -13.11
C CYS A 53 -35.67 -4.33 -12.31
N MET A 54 -34.47 -4.21 -12.89
CA MET A 54 -33.22 -4.53 -12.21
C MET A 54 -33.01 -3.65 -10.98
N GLN A 55 -33.34 -2.36 -11.05
CA GLN A 55 -33.30 -1.46 -9.91
C GLN A 55 -34.30 -1.85 -8.82
N THR A 56 -35.53 -2.18 -9.18
CA THR A 56 -36.57 -2.60 -8.24
C THR A 56 -36.22 -3.93 -7.56
N VAL A 57 -35.73 -4.91 -8.31
CA VAL A 57 -35.29 -6.20 -7.77
C VAL A 57 -34.05 -6.03 -6.89
N CYS A 58 -33.10 -5.17 -7.27
CA CYS A 58 -31.96 -4.84 -6.46
C CYS A 58 -32.38 -4.14 -5.16
N LEU A 59 -33.29 -3.15 -5.22
CA LEU A 59 -33.84 -2.47 -4.05
C LEU A 59 -34.70 -3.43 -3.18
N HIS A 60 -35.45 -4.35 -3.78
CA HIS A 60 -36.24 -5.34 -3.04
C HIS A 60 -35.31 -6.42 -2.39
N CYS A 61 -34.28 -6.86 -3.05
CA CYS A 61 -33.22 -7.67 -2.44
C CYS A 61 -32.53 -6.93 -1.31
N CYS A 62 -32.26 -5.64 -1.47
CA CYS A 62 -31.69 -4.79 -0.42
C CYS A 62 -32.67 -4.56 0.74
N SER A 63 -33.97 -4.38 0.47
CA SER A 63 -34.98 -4.18 1.53
C SER A 63 -35.29 -5.45 2.30
N GLN A 64 -35.27 -6.63 1.68
CA GLN A 64 -35.33 -7.92 2.40
C GLN A 64 -34.07 -8.21 3.22
N MET A 65 -32.92 -7.61 2.86
CA MET A 65 -31.69 -7.66 3.65
C MET A 65 -31.62 -6.61 4.79
N GLN A 66 -32.53 -5.62 4.81
CA GLN A 66 -32.61 -4.63 5.89
C GLN A 66 -33.15 -5.20 7.23
N GLY A 67 -33.55 -6.45 7.27
CA GLY A 67 -33.94 -7.17 8.50
C GLY A 67 -32.79 -7.70 9.34
N GLY A 68 -31.52 -7.33 9.04
CA GLY A 68 -30.33 -7.77 9.78
C GLY A 68 -29.11 -6.96 9.42
N LEU A 69 -28.93 -5.82 10.06
CA LEU A 69 -27.65 -5.09 10.08
C LEU A 69 -26.59 -5.99 10.72
N GLY A 70 -25.83 -6.70 9.91
CA GLY A 70 -24.77 -7.59 10.39
C GLY A 70 -24.68 -8.95 9.71
N SER A 71 -25.40 -9.16 8.59
CA SER A 71 -25.27 -10.41 7.82
C SER A 71 -23.99 -10.40 6.99
N PRO A 72 -23.13 -11.44 7.07
CA PRO A 72 -21.88 -11.56 6.28
C PRO A 72 -22.16 -11.88 4.80
N GLY A 73 -22.93 -11.02 4.12
CA GLY A 73 -23.38 -11.27 2.74
C GLY A 73 -23.82 -10.03 1.97
N ALA A 74 -23.84 -8.86 2.59
CA ALA A 74 -24.13 -7.63 1.86
C ALA A 74 -22.93 -7.25 1.00
N LEU A 75 -23.10 -7.23 -0.32
CA LEU A 75 -22.06 -6.82 -1.26
C LEU A 75 -21.85 -5.31 -1.14
N SER A 76 -20.71 -4.89 -0.67
CA SER A 76 -20.24 -3.50 -0.67
C SER A 76 -18.74 -3.44 -0.81
N HIS A 77 -18.25 -2.40 -1.47
CA HIS A 77 -16.82 -2.14 -1.66
C HIS A 77 -16.30 -1.01 -0.76
N ALA A 78 -17.19 -0.37 -0.02
CA ALA A 78 -16.85 0.72 0.89
C ALA A 78 -17.68 0.62 2.18
N TYR A 79 -17.06 1.01 3.30
CA TYR A 79 -17.73 0.98 4.59
C TYR A 79 -17.24 2.11 5.50
N VAL A 80 -18.03 2.41 6.52
CA VAL A 80 -17.64 3.23 7.67
C VAL A 80 -17.41 2.34 8.88
N GLN A 81 -16.43 2.65 9.69
CA GLN A 81 -16.04 1.85 10.85
C GLN A 81 -16.81 2.27 12.09
N HIS A 82 -17.43 1.31 12.76
CA HIS A 82 -18.04 1.48 14.08
C HIS A 82 -17.03 1.07 15.18
N PRO A 83 -16.98 1.74 16.35
CA PRO A 83 -17.77 2.92 16.71
C PRO A 83 -17.26 4.21 16.06
N PRO A 84 -18.14 5.17 15.75
CA PRO A 84 -17.73 6.51 15.34
C PRO A 84 -17.08 7.25 16.50
N LEU A 85 -16.33 8.29 16.18
CA LEU A 85 -15.99 9.32 17.17
C LEU A 85 -17.27 10.02 17.59
N ARG A 86 -17.53 10.11 18.88
CA ARG A 86 -18.69 10.83 19.44
C ARG A 86 -18.26 12.16 20.04
N CYS A 87 -18.99 13.20 19.74
CA CYS A 87 -18.85 14.54 20.25
C CYS A 87 -20.14 14.90 21.05
N ASP A 88 -20.49 14.08 22.06
CA ASP A 88 -21.64 14.34 22.93
C ASP A 88 -21.34 15.51 23.87
N ILE A 89 -21.58 16.73 23.40
CA ILE A 89 -21.38 17.94 24.18
C ILE A 89 -22.68 18.74 24.13
N PRO A 90 -23.30 19.05 25.26
CA PRO A 90 -24.41 19.97 25.30
C PRO A 90 -23.95 21.35 24.87
N ASP A 91 -24.83 22.08 24.18
CA ASP A 91 -24.65 23.47 23.74
C ASP A 91 -23.55 23.73 22.69
N ILE A 92 -23.34 22.79 21.76
CA ILE A 92 -22.45 22.98 20.60
C ILE A 92 -23.02 24.05 19.67
N ARG A 93 -22.19 25.06 19.33
CA ARG A 93 -22.52 26.13 18.37
C ARG A 93 -22.06 25.83 16.95
N GLY A 94 -21.97 24.58 16.60
CA GLY A 94 -21.52 24.07 15.31
C GLY A 94 -20.36 23.10 15.46
N LEU A 95 -20.10 22.37 14.38
CA LEU A 95 -18.99 21.42 14.30
C LEU A 95 -18.14 21.81 13.09
N PHE A 96 -16.85 22.02 13.31
CA PHE A 96 -15.92 22.48 12.28
C PHE A 96 -14.77 21.48 12.12
N TYR A 97 -14.23 21.40 10.92
CA TYR A 97 -13.07 20.58 10.66
C TYR A 97 -11.91 21.43 10.17
N ASP A 98 -10.80 21.40 10.91
CA ASP A 98 -9.54 21.99 10.50
C ASP A 98 -8.70 20.94 9.78
N ASP A 99 -8.72 20.97 8.47
CA ASP A 99 -8.04 20.01 7.60
C ASP A 99 -6.52 20.12 7.67
N ALA A 100 -5.98 21.26 8.08
CA ALA A 100 -4.55 21.47 8.25
C ALA A 100 -3.99 20.70 9.46
N ASN A 101 -4.65 20.83 10.61
CA ASN A 101 -4.24 20.19 11.86
C ASN A 101 -4.92 18.85 12.13
N LYS A 102 -5.87 18.46 11.28
CA LYS A 102 -6.72 17.27 11.45
C LYS A 102 -7.50 17.34 12.77
N PHE A 103 -8.06 18.49 13.06
CA PHE A 103 -8.87 18.73 14.26
C PHE A 103 -10.36 18.78 13.91
N LEU A 104 -11.16 18.00 14.64
CA LEU A 104 -12.58 18.23 14.74
C LEU A 104 -12.82 19.19 15.90
N ILE A 105 -13.53 20.29 15.66
CA ILE A 105 -13.63 21.43 16.57
C ILE A 105 -15.10 21.71 16.87
N ALA A 106 -15.43 21.78 18.15
CA ALA A 106 -16.77 22.09 18.65
C ALA A 106 -16.70 23.30 19.60
N PRO A 107 -17.04 24.51 19.15
CA PRO A 107 -17.09 25.68 20.02
C PRO A 107 -18.34 25.66 20.90
N THR A 108 -18.15 26.00 22.17
CA THR A 108 -19.19 26.30 23.17
C THR A 108 -19.23 27.80 23.46
N ALA A 109 -19.97 28.23 24.52
CA ALA A 109 -20.05 29.63 24.90
C ALA A 109 -18.72 30.22 25.40
N ASP A 110 -17.92 29.39 26.13
CA ASP A 110 -16.73 29.82 26.85
C ASP A 110 -15.45 29.05 26.42
N ARG A 111 -15.57 28.02 25.65
CA ARG A 111 -14.47 27.14 25.25
C ARG A 111 -14.58 26.65 23.82
N ILE A 112 -13.42 26.28 23.24
CA ILE A 112 -13.30 25.52 22.04
C ILE A 112 -12.84 24.12 22.42
N LEU A 113 -13.66 23.13 22.16
CA LEU A 113 -13.30 21.73 22.34
C LEU A 113 -12.80 21.16 21.02
N TYR A 114 -11.70 20.40 21.04
CA TYR A 114 -11.18 19.82 19.82
C TYR A 114 -10.59 18.43 20.04
N TRP A 115 -10.74 17.57 19.01
CA TRP A 115 -10.20 16.22 18.93
C TRP A 115 -9.22 16.14 17.79
N LYS A 116 -8.04 15.59 18.04
CA LYS A 116 -7.10 15.25 16.97
C LYS A 116 -7.52 13.94 16.32
N ILE A 117 -7.83 13.97 15.03
CA ILE A 117 -8.22 12.78 14.27
C ILE A 117 -6.95 12.08 13.77
N VAL A 118 -6.61 10.96 14.41
CA VAL A 118 -5.46 10.12 14.04
C VAL A 118 -5.98 8.80 13.47
N PRO A 119 -5.44 8.30 12.34
CA PRO A 119 -5.96 7.14 11.63
C PRO A 119 -6.07 5.84 12.45
N SER A 120 -5.26 5.68 13.50
CA SER A 120 -5.10 4.41 14.21
C SER A 120 -5.47 4.41 15.70
N THR A 121 -5.91 5.54 16.25
CA THR A 121 -6.26 5.61 17.66
C THR A 121 -7.70 6.06 17.87
N PRO A 122 -8.47 5.40 18.77
CA PRO A 122 -9.74 5.95 19.22
C PRO A 122 -9.50 7.33 19.81
N ALA A 123 -10.37 8.29 19.50
CA ALA A 123 -10.23 9.63 20.03
C ALA A 123 -10.32 9.60 21.57
N GLY A 124 -9.33 10.19 22.20
CA GLY A 124 -9.32 10.45 23.65
C GLY A 124 -10.32 11.57 24.03
N PRO A 125 -10.33 11.98 25.29
CA PRO A 125 -11.12 13.14 25.70
C PRO A 125 -10.71 14.39 24.90
N PRO A 126 -11.65 15.35 24.68
CA PRO A 126 -11.34 16.58 23.96
C PRO A 126 -10.31 17.42 24.71
N ASN A 127 -9.45 18.05 23.94
CA ASN A 127 -8.67 19.18 24.43
C ASN A 127 -9.55 20.43 24.45
N SER A 128 -9.23 21.43 25.26
CA SER A 128 -10.01 22.66 25.32
C SER A 128 -9.14 23.89 25.41
N ASP A 129 -9.56 24.95 24.68
CA ASP A 129 -8.99 26.31 24.77
C ASP A 129 -10.09 27.29 25.16
N PRO A 130 -9.79 28.28 26.01
CA PRO A 130 -10.76 29.32 26.38
C PRO A 130 -11.04 30.25 25.19
N VAL A 131 -12.29 30.69 25.06
CA VAL A 131 -12.72 31.62 24.02
C VAL A 131 -13.81 32.54 24.58
N ASN A 132 -13.87 33.75 24.07
CA ASN A 132 -14.97 34.68 24.37
C ASN A 132 -16.24 34.25 23.63
N ASP A 133 -17.38 34.45 24.27
CA ASP A 133 -18.68 34.22 23.66
C ASP A 133 -18.86 35.05 22.38
N GLY A 134 -19.52 34.48 21.40
CA GLY A 134 -19.79 35.13 20.13
C GLY A 134 -20.06 34.16 18.98
N PRO A 135 -20.53 34.68 17.84
CA PRO A 135 -20.78 33.85 16.67
C PRO A 135 -19.46 33.24 16.13
N VAL A 136 -19.53 32.05 15.57
CA VAL A 136 -18.41 31.36 14.91
C VAL A 136 -18.87 30.94 13.52
N LEU A 137 -18.30 31.55 12.47
CA LEU A 137 -18.53 31.19 11.08
C LEU A 137 -17.46 30.20 10.58
N SER A 138 -16.22 30.34 11.03
CA SER A 138 -15.11 29.49 10.72
C SER A 138 -14.07 29.57 11.84
N ILE A 139 -13.36 28.45 12.09
CA ILE A 139 -12.33 28.39 13.11
C ILE A 139 -11.20 27.50 12.62
N ARG A 140 -9.95 27.97 12.77
CA ARG A 140 -8.74 27.25 12.36
C ARG A 140 -7.57 27.55 13.29
N TYR A 141 -6.79 26.54 13.63
CA TYR A 141 -5.54 26.69 14.38
C TYR A 141 -4.38 27.00 13.44
N SER A 142 -3.40 27.78 13.93
CA SER A 142 -2.12 27.93 13.23
C SER A 142 -1.40 26.57 13.12
N LEU A 143 -0.51 26.45 12.14
CA LEU A 143 0.19 25.18 11.89
C LEU A 143 1.14 24.79 13.05
N ASP A 144 1.65 25.79 13.78
CA ASP A 144 2.46 25.62 14.99
C ASP A 144 1.62 25.51 16.28
N LEU A 145 0.30 25.57 16.17
CA LEU A 145 -0.68 25.50 17.26
C LEU A 145 -0.56 26.64 18.30
N LYS A 146 0.09 27.76 18.00
CA LYS A 146 0.25 28.90 18.92
C LYS A 146 -0.87 29.92 18.84
N ALA A 147 -1.60 29.94 17.75
CA ALA A 147 -2.69 30.86 17.54
C ALA A 147 -3.96 30.16 17.05
N ILE A 148 -5.10 30.78 17.36
CA ILE A 148 -6.42 30.36 16.87
C ILE A 148 -7.00 31.54 16.08
N GLY A 149 -7.43 31.30 14.85
CA GLY A 149 -8.20 32.22 14.07
C GLY A 149 -9.69 31.86 14.11
N ILE A 150 -10.54 32.85 14.37
CA ILE A 150 -12.00 32.70 14.43
C ILE A 150 -12.64 33.77 13.57
N GLN A 151 -13.36 33.39 12.55
CA GLN A 151 -14.19 34.30 11.79
C GLN A 151 -15.48 34.55 12.55
N ARG A 152 -15.64 35.75 13.08
CA ARG A 152 -16.80 36.15 13.88
C ARG A 152 -17.96 36.65 13.03
N SER A 153 -17.66 37.28 11.90
CA SER A 153 -18.65 37.79 10.96
C SER A 153 -18.08 37.83 9.53
N ASN A 154 -18.90 38.22 8.57
CA ASN A 154 -18.44 38.48 7.20
C ASN A 154 -17.52 39.72 7.08
N HIS A 155 -17.23 40.42 8.16
CA HIS A 155 -16.40 41.62 8.17
C HIS A 155 -15.22 41.54 9.12
N GLU A 156 -15.13 40.47 9.96
CA GLU A 156 -14.14 40.41 11.03
C GLU A 156 -13.62 38.99 11.26
N VAL A 157 -12.30 38.87 11.39
CA VAL A 157 -11.59 37.67 11.88
C VAL A 157 -10.80 38.06 13.12
N GLU A 158 -11.00 37.30 14.20
CA GLU A 158 -10.30 37.41 15.47
C GLU A 158 -9.17 36.40 15.52
N PHE A 159 -7.97 36.80 15.97
CA PHE A 159 -6.83 35.93 16.18
C PHE A 159 -6.45 35.95 17.66
N ILE A 160 -6.40 34.81 18.30
CA ILE A 160 -6.12 34.63 19.71
C ILE A 160 -4.77 33.91 19.85
N ASN A 161 -3.84 34.53 20.58
CA ASN A 161 -2.60 33.86 20.97
C ASN A 161 -2.90 32.91 22.14
N ARG A 162 -2.62 31.63 21.98
CA ARG A 162 -2.95 30.59 22.98
C ARG A 162 -2.12 30.70 24.27
N GLU A 163 -0.89 31.20 24.18
CA GLU A 163 0.01 31.31 25.32
C GLU A 163 -0.33 32.54 26.19
N THR A 164 -0.65 33.65 25.54
CA THR A 164 -0.87 34.94 26.24
C THR A 164 -2.35 35.27 26.44
N GLY A 165 -3.26 34.64 25.69
CA GLY A 165 -4.68 35.00 25.64
C GLY A 165 -4.98 36.35 24.96
N GLN A 166 -3.97 37.01 24.39
CA GLN A 166 -4.16 38.29 23.69
C GLN A 166 -4.94 38.09 22.39
N THR A 167 -5.78 39.05 22.04
CA THR A 167 -6.60 39.04 20.84
C THR A 167 -6.19 40.12 19.85
N CYS A 168 -6.21 39.82 18.58
CA CYS A 168 -6.00 40.74 17.48
C CYS A 168 -7.11 40.60 16.44
N ASN A 169 -7.80 41.67 16.11
CA ASN A 169 -8.92 41.64 15.16
C ASN A 169 -8.54 42.26 13.82
N LYS A 170 -8.86 41.56 12.74
CA LYS A 170 -8.77 42.08 11.36
C LYS A 170 -10.17 42.34 10.82
N LYS A 171 -10.44 43.58 10.46
CA LYS A 171 -11.70 44.03 9.88
C LYS A 171 -11.54 44.42 8.42
N CYS A 172 -12.62 44.30 7.66
CA CYS A 172 -12.70 44.88 6.32
C CYS A 172 -12.43 46.36 6.35
N ARG A 173 -11.83 46.89 5.29
CA ARG A 173 -11.55 48.34 5.17
C ARG A 173 -12.75 49.15 4.71
N ALA A 174 -13.67 48.54 3.96
CA ALA A 174 -14.86 49.14 3.43
C ALA A 174 -16.09 48.27 3.75
N ASP A 175 -17.24 48.90 4.00
CA ASP A 175 -18.50 48.19 4.30
C ASP A 175 -19.00 47.34 3.12
N SER A 176 -18.58 47.65 1.89
CA SER A 176 -18.91 46.90 0.69
C SER A 176 -18.04 45.65 0.50
N GLU A 177 -17.00 45.45 1.30
CA GLU A 177 -16.07 44.35 1.24
C GLU A 177 -16.47 43.29 2.28
N THR A 178 -16.52 42.01 1.90
CA THR A 178 -16.81 40.93 2.83
C THR A 178 -15.67 39.90 2.85
N ILE A 179 -15.41 39.32 4.01
CA ILE A 179 -14.49 38.20 4.21
C ILE A 179 -15.25 36.91 3.90
N LEU A 180 -14.77 36.19 2.90
CA LEU A 180 -15.31 34.89 2.52
C LEU A 180 -14.74 33.76 3.40
N GLY A 181 -13.51 33.94 3.89
CA GLY A 181 -12.84 32.96 4.76
C GLY A 181 -11.37 33.30 4.98
N PHE A 182 -10.68 32.40 5.68
CA PHE A 182 -9.22 32.51 5.91
C PHE A 182 -8.62 31.12 6.09
N PHE A 183 -7.29 31.00 5.93
CA PHE A 183 -6.53 29.79 6.24
C PHE A 183 -5.09 30.13 6.61
N TRP A 184 -4.46 29.19 7.33
CA TRP A 184 -3.03 29.21 7.66
C TRP A 184 -2.20 28.49 6.60
N THR A 185 -0.96 28.91 6.40
CA THR A 185 -0.06 28.37 5.40
C THR A 185 1.37 28.24 5.95
N ASP A 186 2.15 27.29 5.43
CA ASP A 186 3.58 27.14 5.67
C ASP A 186 4.44 27.86 4.61
N CYS A 187 3.85 28.78 3.86
CA CYS A 187 4.53 29.57 2.86
C CYS A 187 5.54 30.52 3.54
N PRO A 188 6.82 30.58 3.08
CA PRO A 188 7.84 31.40 3.74
C PRO A 188 7.59 32.91 3.67
N THR A 189 6.63 33.35 2.84
CA THR A 189 6.32 34.76 2.67
C THR A 189 5.11 35.22 3.46
N CYS A 190 4.24 34.31 3.93
CA CYS A 190 3.04 34.68 4.67
C CYS A 190 2.53 33.50 5.50
N ASP A 191 1.97 33.75 6.67
CA ASP A 191 1.42 32.74 7.59
C ASP A 191 -0.08 32.60 7.47
N VAL A 192 -0.79 33.70 7.15
CA VAL A 192 -2.25 33.78 7.09
C VAL A 192 -2.70 34.43 5.79
N ILE A 193 -3.72 33.83 5.19
CA ILE A 193 -4.39 34.40 4.02
C ILE A 193 -5.86 34.65 4.35
N ILE A 194 -6.29 35.89 4.15
CA ILE A 194 -7.69 36.29 4.27
C ILE A 194 -8.26 36.46 2.86
N ILE A 195 -9.33 35.74 2.56
CA ILE A 195 -10.03 35.77 1.28
C ILE A 195 -11.20 36.71 1.41
N LYS A 196 -11.25 37.67 0.50
CA LYS A 196 -12.29 38.70 0.47
C LYS A 196 -12.95 38.76 -0.91
N THR A 197 -14.13 39.34 -0.99
CA THR A 197 -14.80 39.61 -2.28
C THR A 197 -13.97 40.49 -3.21
N SER A 198 -13.04 41.29 -2.66
CA SER A 198 -12.11 42.13 -3.41
C SER A 198 -10.77 41.49 -3.72
N GLY A 199 -10.51 40.24 -3.28
CA GLY A 199 -9.27 39.50 -3.54
C GLY A 199 -8.68 38.78 -2.33
N LEU A 200 -7.35 38.73 -2.28
CA LEU A 200 -6.59 38.03 -1.22
C LEU A 200 -5.70 39.02 -0.49
N ASP A 201 -5.73 39.05 0.84
CA ASP A 201 -4.73 39.70 1.68
C ASP A 201 -3.84 38.64 2.34
N LEU A 202 -2.52 38.78 2.19
CA LEU A 202 -1.49 37.92 2.72
C LEU A 202 -0.83 38.58 3.94
N PHE A 203 -0.82 37.90 5.06
CA PHE A 203 -0.29 38.43 6.32
C PHE A 203 0.83 37.55 6.87
N ALA A 204 1.85 38.18 7.45
CA ALA A 204 2.78 37.55 8.36
C ALA A 204 2.25 37.70 9.79
N TYR A 205 2.31 36.67 10.58
CA TYR A 205 1.87 36.64 11.99
C TYR A 205 3.09 36.69 12.91
N GLU A 206 3.09 37.68 13.79
CA GLU A 206 4.12 37.84 14.82
C GLU A 206 3.58 37.38 16.18
N PRO A 207 4.00 36.21 16.70
CA PRO A 207 3.46 35.67 17.94
C PRO A 207 3.73 36.53 19.19
N GLN A 208 4.87 37.24 19.24
CA GLN A 208 5.26 38.04 20.42
C GLN A 208 4.35 39.21 20.68
N SER A 209 3.93 39.88 19.61
CA SER A 209 3.06 41.07 19.68
C SER A 209 1.58 40.74 19.40
N ASN A 210 1.29 39.46 19.06
CA ASN A 210 0.00 39.02 18.52
C ASN A 210 -0.51 39.94 17.41
N ALA A 211 0.37 40.28 16.47
CA ALA A 211 0.08 41.21 15.40
C ALA A 211 0.13 40.56 14.03
N LEU A 212 -0.72 41.04 13.12
CA LEU A 212 -0.72 40.63 11.71
C LEU A 212 -0.23 41.78 10.86
N HIS A 213 0.86 41.57 10.13
CA HIS A 213 1.45 42.50 9.20
C HIS A 213 1.08 42.17 7.78
N LEU A 214 0.45 43.10 7.05
CA LEU A 214 0.10 42.87 5.64
C LEU A 214 1.39 42.83 4.80
N VAL A 215 1.61 41.70 4.15
CA VAL A 215 2.77 41.44 3.27
C VAL A 215 2.43 41.81 1.82
N ASP A 216 1.28 41.36 1.33
CA ASP A 216 0.84 41.61 -0.05
C ASP A 216 -0.70 41.61 -0.13
N SER A 217 -1.23 42.22 -1.17
CA SER A 217 -2.67 42.22 -1.45
C SER A 217 -2.91 42.04 -2.94
N LYS A 218 -3.62 40.99 -3.30
CA LYS A 218 -3.97 40.66 -4.69
C LYS A 218 -5.43 41.08 -4.95
N LYS A 219 -5.64 42.09 -5.79
CA LYS A 219 -6.97 42.68 -6.06
C LYS A 219 -7.61 42.06 -7.29
N PHE A 220 -8.75 41.40 -7.12
CA PHE A 220 -9.65 40.88 -8.16
C PHE A 220 -10.98 40.48 -7.52
N ASN A 221 -12.06 40.43 -8.30
CA ASN A 221 -13.35 40.03 -7.78
C ASN A 221 -13.42 38.54 -7.52
N VAL A 222 -13.93 38.14 -6.35
CA VAL A 222 -14.14 36.76 -5.92
C VAL A 222 -15.60 36.60 -5.52
N SER A 223 -16.29 35.66 -6.15
CA SER A 223 -17.68 35.30 -5.80
C SER A 223 -17.72 34.28 -4.67
N TRP A 224 -16.93 33.26 -4.78
CA TRP A 224 -16.72 32.24 -3.76
C TRP A 224 -15.34 31.59 -3.96
N TYR A 225 -14.88 30.75 -3.00
CA TYR A 225 -13.61 30.09 -3.06
C TYR A 225 -13.73 28.64 -2.60
N PHE A 226 -12.77 27.82 -3.01
CA PHE A 226 -12.54 26.48 -2.52
C PHE A 226 -11.05 26.33 -2.10
N TYR A 227 -10.81 25.76 -0.92
CA TYR A 227 -9.45 25.54 -0.40
C TYR A 227 -9.39 24.21 0.35
N THR A 228 -8.33 23.43 0.13
CA THR A 228 -7.95 22.28 0.95
C THR A 228 -6.49 22.39 1.33
N HIS A 229 -6.18 22.09 2.59
CA HIS A 229 -4.80 22.12 3.06
C HIS A 229 -4.00 20.94 2.49
N GLU A 230 -4.65 19.82 2.18
CA GLU A 230 -4.03 18.66 1.54
C GLU A 230 -3.35 19.02 0.20
N SER A 231 -4.06 19.74 -0.67
CA SER A 231 -3.52 20.19 -1.95
C SER A 231 -2.77 21.53 -1.85
N ARG A 232 -2.94 22.26 -0.75
CA ARG A 232 -2.47 23.66 -0.54
C ARG A 232 -2.90 24.60 -1.65
N LEU A 233 -3.97 24.23 -2.34
CA LEU A 233 -4.51 24.92 -3.50
C LEU A 233 -5.77 25.68 -3.11
N ILE A 234 -5.81 26.95 -3.46
CA ILE A 234 -7.03 27.75 -3.45
C ILE A 234 -7.49 28.02 -4.87
N LEU A 235 -8.76 27.78 -5.12
CA LEU A 235 -9.47 28.15 -6.34
C LEU A 235 -10.47 29.27 -6.03
N LEU A 236 -10.42 30.33 -6.80
CA LEU A 236 -11.20 31.54 -6.62
C LEU A 236 -12.09 31.71 -7.84
N ALA A 237 -13.40 31.56 -7.64
CA ALA A 237 -14.40 31.71 -8.69
C ALA A 237 -14.74 33.16 -8.93
N SER A 238 -14.90 33.54 -10.18
CA SER A 238 -15.23 34.87 -10.61
C SER A 238 -16.14 34.88 -11.85
N GLY A 239 -16.63 36.07 -12.22
CA GLY A 239 -17.55 36.25 -13.35
C GLY A 239 -19.01 36.02 -12.97
N MET A 240 -19.93 36.39 -13.88
CA MET A 240 -21.39 36.36 -13.61
C MET A 240 -21.92 34.93 -13.40
N GLN A 241 -21.27 33.95 -14.00
CA GLN A 241 -21.64 32.51 -13.89
C GLN A 241 -20.74 31.74 -12.91
N CYS A 242 -19.74 32.42 -12.31
CA CYS A 242 -18.74 31.78 -11.43
C CYS A 242 -17.94 30.66 -12.07
N THR A 243 -17.78 30.66 -13.41
CA THR A 243 -17.07 29.65 -14.18
C THR A 243 -15.60 29.95 -14.40
N LEU A 244 -15.19 31.22 -14.20
CA LEU A 244 -13.80 31.65 -14.40
C LEU A 244 -13.01 31.51 -13.08
N PHE A 245 -11.93 30.74 -13.13
CA PHE A 245 -11.10 30.44 -11.95
C PHE A 245 -9.72 31.07 -12.03
N THR A 246 -9.30 31.60 -10.88
CA THR A 246 -7.91 31.94 -10.61
C THR A 246 -7.44 31.09 -9.44
N GLY A 247 -6.35 30.36 -9.63
CA GLY A 247 -5.80 29.45 -8.62
C GLY A 247 -4.44 29.93 -8.09
N TYR A 248 -4.18 29.65 -6.82
CA TYR A 248 -2.87 29.80 -6.19
C TYR A 248 -2.57 28.57 -5.35
N GLN A 249 -1.35 28.09 -5.42
CA GLN A 249 -0.83 27.07 -4.52
C GLN A 249 0.15 27.73 -3.53
N PHE A 250 -0.06 27.52 -2.24
CA PHE A 250 0.76 28.03 -1.15
C PHE A 250 1.52 26.88 -0.51
N SER A 251 2.83 26.87 -0.64
CA SER A 251 3.67 25.77 -0.14
C SER A 251 4.96 26.31 0.48
N ALA A 252 5.70 25.46 1.16
CA ALA A 252 7.05 25.76 1.65
C ALA A 252 8.02 26.23 0.54
N GLY A 253 7.75 25.85 -0.72
CA GLY A 253 8.48 26.34 -1.90
C GLY A 253 8.07 27.73 -2.38
N GLY A 254 7.05 28.36 -1.78
CA GLY A 254 6.53 29.66 -2.13
C GLY A 254 5.12 29.64 -2.74
N ILE A 255 4.77 30.74 -3.38
CA ILE A 255 3.44 30.96 -3.99
C ILE A 255 3.53 30.67 -5.49
N VAL A 256 2.78 29.68 -5.94
CA VAL A 256 2.62 29.37 -7.37
C VAL A 256 1.25 29.84 -7.82
N LYS A 257 1.20 30.73 -8.84
CA LYS A 257 -0.04 31.13 -9.48
C LYS A 257 -0.33 30.21 -10.65
N LEU A 258 -1.51 29.60 -10.65
CA LEU A 258 -1.96 28.77 -11.75
C LEU A 258 -2.45 29.61 -12.93
N PRO A 259 -2.43 29.05 -14.15
CA PRO A 259 -3.11 29.62 -15.30
C PRO A 259 -4.60 29.84 -15.00
N LYS A 260 -5.15 30.93 -15.50
CA LYS A 260 -6.61 31.12 -15.44
C LYS A 260 -7.28 30.11 -16.34
N PHE A 261 -8.35 29.50 -15.88
CA PHE A 261 -9.12 28.54 -16.66
C PHE A 261 -10.61 28.76 -16.45
N GLU A 262 -11.39 28.26 -17.38
CA GLU A 262 -12.83 28.32 -17.36
C GLU A 262 -13.42 26.92 -17.35
N MET A 263 -14.36 26.64 -16.43
CA MET A 263 -15.10 25.39 -16.42
C MET A 263 -16.30 25.50 -17.36
N THR A 264 -16.44 24.49 -18.22
CA THR A 264 -17.56 24.44 -19.16
C THR A 264 -18.80 23.86 -18.48
N MET A 265 -19.96 24.46 -18.75
CA MET A 265 -21.25 23.96 -18.25
C MET A 265 -22.18 23.69 -19.44
N THR A 266 -22.95 22.63 -19.34
CA THR A 266 -23.96 22.30 -20.34
C THR A 266 -25.09 23.34 -20.32
N LYS A 267 -25.52 23.80 -21.48
CA LYS A 267 -26.61 24.76 -21.59
C LYS A 267 -27.93 24.10 -21.24
N SER A 268 -28.71 24.72 -20.36
CA SER A 268 -30.09 24.30 -20.09
C SER A 268 -31.02 24.77 -21.24
N GLU A 269 -32.01 23.95 -21.59
CA GLU A 269 -33.03 24.31 -22.59
C GLU A 269 -33.84 25.55 -22.19
N ALA A 270 -33.94 25.85 -20.91
CA ALA A 270 -34.68 26.97 -20.34
C ALA A 270 -33.88 28.27 -20.35
N ASN A 271 -33.24 28.70 -21.38
CA ASN A 271 -32.55 30.01 -21.60
C ASN A 271 -31.85 30.68 -20.37
N ASN A 272 -31.87 30.01 -19.21
CA ASN A 272 -31.17 30.46 -18.01
C ASN A 272 -29.73 29.88 -18.04
N LYS A 273 -28.77 30.80 -18.01
CA LYS A 273 -27.37 30.41 -17.87
C LYS A 273 -27.14 29.89 -16.44
N PRO A 274 -26.76 28.65 -16.25
CA PRO A 274 -26.54 28.11 -14.91
C PRO A 274 -25.38 28.85 -14.26
N VAL A 275 -25.46 29.06 -12.93
CA VAL A 275 -24.39 29.61 -12.10
C VAL A 275 -23.73 28.47 -11.35
N LEU A 276 -22.42 28.37 -11.44
CA LEU A 276 -21.66 27.34 -10.73
C LEU A 276 -21.59 27.65 -9.23
N ALA A 277 -22.10 26.75 -8.42
CA ALA A 277 -22.04 26.87 -6.96
C ALA A 277 -20.75 26.28 -6.39
N ALA A 278 -20.37 26.70 -5.20
CA ALA A 278 -19.21 26.14 -4.50
C ALA A 278 -19.36 24.65 -4.22
N ASP A 279 -20.57 24.19 -3.91
CA ASP A 279 -20.89 22.80 -3.64
C ASP A 279 -20.81 21.88 -4.87
N ASP A 280 -20.71 22.46 -6.08
CA ASP A 280 -20.56 21.70 -7.31
C ASP A 280 -19.09 21.46 -7.68
N VAL A 281 -18.15 21.97 -6.87
CA VAL A 281 -16.72 21.89 -7.15
C VAL A 281 -16.00 21.22 -5.98
N HIS A 282 -15.28 20.14 -6.29
CA HIS A 282 -14.49 19.39 -5.32
C HIS A 282 -13.05 19.28 -5.79
N THR A 283 -12.08 19.23 -4.88
CA THR A 283 -10.69 18.87 -5.23
C THR A 283 -10.30 17.61 -4.49
N VAL A 284 -9.58 16.75 -5.18
CA VAL A 284 -9.04 15.51 -4.62
C VAL A 284 -7.59 15.36 -5.04
N THR A 285 -6.78 14.79 -4.15
CA THR A 285 -5.40 14.42 -4.45
C THR A 285 -5.32 12.91 -4.54
N VAL A 286 -5.03 12.40 -5.73
CA VAL A 286 -4.87 10.96 -5.98
C VAL A 286 -3.61 10.73 -6.79
N TYR A 287 -2.81 9.73 -6.37
CA TYR A 287 -1.49 9.42 -6.94
C TYR A 287 -0.54 10.63 -7.03
N GLY A 288 -0.58 11.53 -6.03
CA GLY A 288 0.21 12.75 -6.00
C GLY A 288 -0.22 13.82 -7.02
N ARG A 289 -1.35 13.63 -7.70
CA ARG A 289 -1.91 14.57 -8.66
C ARG A 289 -3.16 15.22 -8.12
N ILE A 290 -3.28 16.53 -8.31
CA ILE A 290 -4.46 17.28 -7.91
C ILE A 290 -5.46 17.28 -9.06
N TYR A 291 -6.69 16.87 -8.76
CA TYR A 291 -7.83 16.94 -9.67
C TYR A 291 -8.89 17.86 -9.09
N CYS A 292 -9.49 18.67 -9.95
CA CYS A 292 -10.70 19.40 -9.63
C CYS A 292 -11.88 18.73 -10.35
N LEU A 293 -12.92 18.44 -9.61
CA LEU A 293 -14.12 17.75 -10.06
C LEU A 293 -15.26 18.75 -10.06
N GLN A 294 -15.89 18.95 -11.21
CA GLN A 294 -17.04 19.86 -11.38
C GLN A 294 -18.29 19.03 -11.67
N LEU A 295 -19.31 19.18 -10.85
CA LEU A 295 -20.62 18.60 -11.11
C LEU A 295 -21.36 19.46 -12.13
N ASP A 296 -21.63 18.88 -13.29
CA ASP A 296 -22.58 19.44 -14.27
C ASP A 296 -23.95 18.81 -14.03
N ARG A 297 -24.85 19.56 -13.38
CA ARG A 297 -26.19 19.09 -13.00
C ARG A 297 -27.11 18.91 -14.22
N VAL A 298 -26.79 19.50 -15.35
CA VAL A 298 -27.60 19.40 -16.57
C VAL A 298 -27.28 18.11 -17.31
N SER A 299 -25.99 17.83 -17.55
CA SER A 299 -25.54 16.61 -18.22
C SER A 299 -25.44 15.42 -17.27
N MET A 300 -25.60 15.63 -15.96
CA MET A 300 -25.43 14.59 -14.93
C MET A 300 -24.05 13.93 -15.03
N THR A 301 -23.02 14.74 -15.14
CA THR A 301 -21.62 14.31 -15.24
C THR A 301 -20.73 15.06 -14.27
N LEU A 302 -19.71 14.41 -13.81
CA LEU A 302 -18.65 14.99 -12.99
C LEU A 302 -17.40 15.15 -13.88
N ASN A 303 -17.12 16.37 -14.27
CA ASN A 303 -16.00 16.71 -15.16
C ASN A 303 -14.70 16.77 -14.36
N LEU A 304 -13.66 16.07 -14.84
CA LEU A 304 -12.34 16.04 -14.21
C LEU A 304 -11.41 17.03 -14.88
N TYR A 305 -10.86 17.97 -14.10
CA TYR A 305 -9.81 18.89 -14.51
C TYR A 305 -8.51 18.54 -13.79
N ARG A 306 -7.44 18.32 -14.55
CA ARG A 306 -6.11 18.08 -14.01
C ARG A 306 -5.26 19.34 -14.10
N PHE A 307 -4.53 19.64 -13.03
CA PHE A 307 -3.62 20.77 -12.96
C PHE A 307 -2.23 20.37 -13.44
N TYR A 308 -1.74 21.12 -14.43
CA TYR A 308 -0.36 21.12 -14.87
C TYR A 308 0.26 22.46 -14.53
N ARG A 309 1.59 22.59 -14.64
CA ARG A 309 2.29 23.84 -14.29
C ARG A 309 1.81 25.04 -15.11
N ASP A 310 1.54 24.84 -16.37
CA ASP A 310 1.23 25.87 -17.38
C ASP A 310 -0.19 25.76 -17.96
N ALA A 311 -0.94 24.74 -17.60
CA ALA A 311 -2.30 24.53 -18.09
C ALA A 311 -3.19 23.82 -17.07
N VAL A 312 -4.51 24.01 -17.22
CA VAL A 312 -5.53 23.18 -16.55
C VAL A 312 -6.37 22.56 -17.65
N VAL A 313 -6.41 21.22 -17.69
CA VAL A 313 -7.01 20.47 -18.78
C VAL A 313 -8.13 19.59 -18.26
N GLN A 314 -9.28 19.62 -18.95
CA GLN A 314 -10.34 18.65 -18.73
C GLN A 314 -9.90 17.31 -19.32
N GLN A 315 -9.66 16.32 -18.47
CA GLN A 315 -9.16 15.00 -18.88
C GLN A 315 -10.26 14.01 -19.15
N GLY A 316 -11.41 14.11 -18.50
CA GLY A 316 -12.49 13.17 -18.67
C GLY A 316 -13.74 13.54 -17.91
N THR A 317 -14.72 12.66 -17.97
CA THR A 317 -16.01 12.81 -17.32
C THR A 317 -16.40 11.50 -16.62
N LEU A 318 -16.92 11.59 -15.41
CA LEU A 318 -17.48 10.47 -14.66
C LEU A 318 -19.01 10.60 -14.68
N PRO A 319 -19.76 9.56 -15.02
CA PRO A 319 -21.21 9.62 -14.99
C PRO A 319 -21.74 9.70 -13.55
N THR A 320 -22.74 10.54 -13.32
CA THR A 320 -23.47 10.61 -12.05
C THR A 320 -24.95 10.26 -12.30
N TYR A 321 -25.62 9.77 -11.27
CA TYR A 321 -27.03 9.38 -11.33
C TYR A 321 -27.91 10.20 -10.39
N SER A 322 -27.31 11.18 -9.71
CA SER A 322 -27.98 12.11 -8.80
C SER A 322 -27.36 13.50 -8.94
N SER A 323 -28.17 14.54 -8.78
CA SER A 323 -27.70 15.94 -8.69
C SER A 323 -27.19 16.28 -7.30
N ARG A 324 -27.42 15.45 -6.30
CA ARG A 324 -26.85 15.55 -4.94
C ARG A 324 -25.79 14.49 -4.77
N ILE A 325 -24.54 14.94 -4.90
CA ILE A 325 -23.38 14.07 -4.75
C ILE A 325 -22.41 14.63 -3.69
N ALA A 326 -21.60 13.75 -3.15
CA ALA A 326 -20.40 14.11 -2.42
C ALA A 326 -19.22 13.32 -2.95
N VAL A 327 -18.01 13.84 -2.77
CA VAL A 327 -16.78 13.22 -3.24
C VAL A 327 -15.84 13.01 -2.08
N SER A 328 -15.27 11.83 -1.98
CA SER A 328 -14.22 11.47 -1.03
C SER A 328 -13.08 10.77 -1.76
N ALA A 329 -11.91 10.73 -1.15
CA ALA A 329 -10.75 10.01 -1.67
C ALA A 329 -10.17 9.11 -0.59
N VAL A 330 -10.13 7.80 -0.87
CA VAL A 330 -9.57 6.81 0.05
C VAL A 330 -8.52 6.00 -0.69
N ASP A 331 -7.29 6.01 -0.22
CA ASP A 331 -6.18 5.25 -0.81
C ASP A 331 -6.05 5.40 -2.34
N ASN A 332 -6.09 6.64 -2.82
CA ASN A 332 -6.07 7.02 -4.24
C ASN A 332 -7.28 6.56 -5.07
N ILE A 333 -8.37 6.16 -4.43
CA ILE A 333 -9.64 5.88 -5.10
C ILE A 333 -10.60 7.04 -4.88
N ILE A 334 -11.17 7.53 -5.97
CA ILE A 334 -12.24 8.54 -5.91
C ILE A 334 -13.55 7.84 -5.62
N MET A 335 -14.21 8.23 -4.55
CA MET A 335 -15.53 7.75 -4.14
C MET A 335 -16.56 8.83 -4.46
N VAL A 336 -17.48 8.54 -5.38
CA VAL A 336 -18.58 9.44 -5.70
C VAL A 336 -19.85 8.91 -5.02
N HIS A 337 -20.25 9.59 -3.97
CA HIS A 337 -21.44 9.27 -3.19
C HIS A 337 -22.68 9.84 -3.88
N GLN A 338 -23.62 8.99 -4.22
CA GLN A 338 -24.94 9.36 -4.78
C GLN A 338 -25.92 9.47 -3.60
N ILE A 339 -26.09 10.66 -3.04
CA ILE A 339 -26.78 10.86 -1.75
C ILE A 339 -28.23 10.40 -1.80
N ASP A 340 -28.97 10.76 -2.85
CA ASP A 340 -30.40 10.40 -2.98
C ASP A 340 -30.58 8.88 -3.22
N ALA A 341 -29.64 8.26 -3.95
CA ALA A 341 -29.68 6.83 -4.23
C ALA A 341 -29.04 5.98 -3.12
N LYS A 342 -28.37 6.61 -2.13
CA LYS A 342 -27.67 5.96 -1.02
C LYS A 342 -26.63 4.91 -1.47
N VAL A 343 -25.92 5.20 -2.56
CA VAL A 343 -24.88 4.32 -3.11
C VAL A 343 -23.61 5.08 -3.37
N VAL A 344 -22.50 4.36 -3.44
CA VAL A 344 -21.17 4.89 -3.78
C VAL A 344 -20.65 4.23 -5.04
N ILE A 345 -19.97 5.02 -5.88
CA ILE A 345 -19.29 4.57 -7.09
C ILE A 345 -17.80 4.83 -6.90
N LEU A 346 -16.97 3.84 -7.21
CA LEU A 346 -15.54 3.88 -7.03
C LEU A 346 -14.84 4.05 -8.38
N TYR A 347 -13.89 4.99 -8.48
CA TYR A 347 -13.10 5.24 -9.68
C TYR A 347 -11.59 5.23 -9.35
N ASP A 348 -10.82 4.45 -10.15
CA ASP A 348 -9.36 4.48 -10.14
C ASP A 348 -8.86 5.19 -11.41
N VAL A 349 -8.39 6.41 -11.26
CA VAL A 349 -7.94 7.26 -12.40
C VAL A 349 -6.45 7.09 -12.74
N PHE A 350 -5.82 6.01 -12.26
CA PHE A 350 -4.38 5.79 -12.45
C PHE A 350 -3.96 5.68 -13.93
N MET A 351 -4.73 4.96 -14.72
CA MET A 351 -4.43 4.66 -16.14
C MET A 351 -5.30 5.50 -17.09
N ASP A 352 -5.73 6.70 -16.67
CA ASP A 352 -6.68 7.54 -17.40
C ASP A 352 -7.98 6.79 -17.76
N SER A 353 -8.28 5.75 -16.99
CA SER A 353 -9.54 5.02 -17.07
C SER A 353 -10.60 5.72 -16.25
N TYR A 354 -11.69 6.05 -16.88
CA TYR A 354 -12.86 6.70 -16.24
C TYR A 354 -14.01 5.72 -16.06
N ALA A 355 -13.76 4.43 -16.24
CA ALA A 355 -14.72 3.38 -15.92
C ALA A 355 -14.79 3.15 -14.41
N PRO A 356 -15.98 2.93 -13.84
CA PRO A 356 -16.10 2.57 -12.44
C PRO A 356 -15.49 1.19 -12.18
N ILE A 357 -14.88 1.01 -11.00
CA ILE A 357 -14.30 -0.28 -10.55
C ILE A 357 -15.39 -1.35 -10.48
N SER A 358 -16.60 -0.95 -10.08
CA SER A 358 -17.77 -1.83 -9.94
C SER A 358 -19.07 -1.07 -10.17
N ALA A 359 -20.17 -1.81 -10.22
CA ALA A 359 -21.49 -1.20 -10.18
C ALA A 359 -21.68 -0.36 -8.91
N PRO A 360 -22.58 0.64 -8.90
CA PRO A 360 -22.93 1.39 -7.71
C PRO A 360 -23.40 0.45 -6.59
N LEU A 361 -22.78 0.52 -5.42
CA LEU A 361 -23.07 -0.33 -4.26
C LEU A 361 -23.36 0.53 -3.02
N PRO A 362 -24.15 0.01 -2.06
CA PRO A 362 -24.42 0.74 -0.82
C PRO A 362 -23.16 0.88 0.03
N LEU A 363 -23.08 1.97 0.81
CA LEU A 363 -22.12 2.10 1.89
C LEU A 363 -22.59 1.23 3.07
N LEU A 364 -21.69 0.53 3.74
CA LEU A 364 -21.98 -0.30 4.91
C LEU A 364 -21.40 0.26 6.20
N VAL A 365 -21.91 -0.22 7.34
CA VAL A 365 -21.31 0.00 8.66
C VAL A 365 -20.69 -1.31 9.12
N ARG A 366 -19.41 -1.32 9.46
CA ARG A 366 -18.72 -2.51 10.01
C ARG A 366 -18.34 -2.31 11.48
N GLY A 367 -18.23 -3.42 12.21
CA GLY A 367 -17.83 -3.42 13.63
C GLY A 367 -19.00 -3.30 14.61
N LEU A 368 -20.24 -3.40 14.14
CA LEU A 368 -21.39 -3.50 15.05
C LEU A 368 -21.30 -4.81 15.86
N PRO A 369 -21.51 -4.79 17.19
CA PRO A 369 -21.50 -5.99 18.00
C PRO A 369 -22.64 -6.91 17.56
N SER A 370 -22.30 -8.16 17.23
CA SER A 370 -23.29 -9.19 16.87
C SER A 370 -24.07 -9.58 18.12
N ASN A 371 -25.31 -9.12 18.24
CA ASN A 371 -26.24 -9.54 19.30
C ASN A 371 -26.75 -10.98 19.03
N ASN A 372 -25.87 -11.97 19.23
CA ASN A 372 -26.26 -13.37 19.35
C ASN A 372 -26.54 -13.71 20.82
N LYS A 373 -27.59 -13.15 21.41
CA LYS A 373 -28.26 -13.73 22.59
C LYS A 373 -29.72 -13.42 22.49
N GLN A 374 -30.48 -14.43 22.08
CA GLN A 374 -31.94 -14.52 22.36
C GLN A 374 -32.08 -14.57 23.89
N SER A 375 -32.35 -13.46 24.52
CA SER A 375 -32.91 -13.38 25.86
C SER A 375 -34.13 -12.46 25.78
N ALA A 376 -35.30 -13.07 25.98
CA ALA A 376 -36.58 -12.41 26.06
C ALA A 376 -36.60 -11.51 27.30
N GLN A 377 -36.36 -10.22 27.11
CA GLN A 377 -36.77 -9.17 28.04
C GLN A 377 -37.22 -7.94 27.22
N PRO A 378 -38.29 -7.22 27.68
CA PRO A 378 -38.84 -6.10 26.91
C PRO A 378 -37.86 -4.95 26.81
N PRO A 379 -37.85 -4.16 25.71
CA PRO A 379 -36.87 -3.13 25.47
C PRO A 379 -37.13 -1.92 26.38
N ASP A 380 -36.23 -1.65 27.29
CA ASP A 380 -36.10 -0.32 27.86
C ASP A 380 -35.62 0.66 26.76
N ASN A 381 -36.28 1.82 26.73
CA ASN A 381 -36.26 2.83 25.68
C ASN A 381 -34.92 3.56 25.44
N GLN A 382 -33.75 2.96 25.70
CA GLN A 382 -32.47 3.62 25.50
C GLN A 382 -31.50 2.95 24.51
N SER A 383 -31.87 1.81 23.90
CA SER A 383 -30.97 1.11 22.94
C SER A 383 -31.30 1.32 21.44
N SER A 384 -32.24 2.17 21.12
CA SER A 384 -32.67 2.46 19.73
C SER A 384 -31.88 3.61 19.06
N ALA A 385 -30.79 4.11 19.68
CA ALA A 385 -30.03 5.25 19.14
C ALA A 385 -29.05 4.90 18.00
N TYR A 386 -28.99 3.65 17.51
CA TYR A 386 -28.09 3.24 16.43
C TYR A 386 -28.80 2.92 15.10
N GLY A 387 -30.07 3.27 14.99
CA GLY A 387 -30.79 3.22 13.72
C GLY A 387 -30.47 4.39 12.78
N GLY A 388 -29.30 5.01 12.89
CA GLY A 388 -28.89 6.10 12.01
C GLY A 388 -28.90 5.64 10.55
N THR A 389 -29.80 6.21 9.76
CA THR A 389 -29.83 5.99 8.31
C THR A 389 -28.55 6.53 7.70
N LEU A 390 -27.76 5.66 7.07
CA LEU A 390 -26.66 6.08 6.22
C LEU A 390 -27.15 7.14 5.20
N TYR A 391 -26.34 8.15 4.95
CA TYR A 391 -26.71 9.32 4.14
C TYR A 391 -27.87 10.12 4.76
N GLY A 392 -27.81 10.37 6.07
CA GLY A 392 -28.72 11.30 6.75
C GLY A 392 -28.65 12.73 6.20
N GLU A 393 -29.67 13.52 6.41
CA GLU A 393 -29.69 14.93 5.92
C GLU A 393 -28.60 15.79 6.56
N GLY A 394 -28.22 15.50 7.81
CA GLY A 394 -27.13 16.17 8.54
C GLY A 394 -25.71 15.70 8.17
N TRP A 395 -25.54 14.79 7.19
CA TRP A 395 -24.22 14.30 6.81
C TRP A 395 -23.44 15.33 6.00
N SER A 396 -22.23 15.65 6.47
CA SER A 396 -21.25 16.49 5.79
C SER A 396 -20.01 15.65 5.46
N PHE A 397 -19.56 15.67 4.20
CA PHE A 397 -18.38 14.95 3.74
C PHE A 397 -17.17 15.85 3.86
N LEU A 398 -16.16 15.41 4.61
CA LEU A 398 -14.93 16.16 4.89
C LEU A 398 -13.78 15.46 4.17
N ILE A 399 -13.07 16.21 3.36
CA ILE A 399 -11.96 15.71 2.55
C ILE A 399 -10.78 15.34 3.46
N PRO A 400 -10.08 14.21 3.21
CA PRO A 400 -10.29 13.30 2.08
C PRO A 400 -11.31 12.17 2.34
N ASP A 401 -11.45 11.67 3.59
CA ASP A 401 -12.02 10.36 3.89
C ASP A 401 -12.92 10.32 5.14
N LEU A 402 -13.44 11.49 5.54
CA LEU A 402 -14.28 11.60 6.74
C LEU A 402 -15.73 11.97 6.39
N VAL A 403 -16.64 11.48 7.20
CA VAL A 403 -18.06 11.85 7.16
C VAL A 403 -18.48 12.30 8.55
N CYS A 404 -19.02 13.49 8.65
CA CYS A 404 -19.53 14.06 9.89
C CYS A 404 -21.05 14.10 9.87
N ASP A 405 -21.66 13.50 10.87
CA ASP A 405 -23.08 13.66 11.18
C ASP A 405 -23.18 14.78 12.22
N VAL A 406 -23.47 15.99 11.72
CA VAL A 406 -23.45 17.21 12.54
C VAL A 406 -24.59 17.20 13.57
N GLU A 407 -25.75 16.61 13.21
CA GLU A 407 -26.94 16.57 14.09
C GLU A 407 -26.72 15.66 15.30
N ASN A 408 -26.04 14.52 15.08
CA ASN A 408 -25.81 13.53 16.12
C ASN A 408 -24.41 13.62 16.75
N GLY A 409 -23.57 14.57 16.33
CA GLY A 409 -22.21 14.75 16.82
C GLY A 409 -21.32 13.53 16.55
N LEU A 410 -21.48 12.88 15.39
CA LEU A 410 -20.74 11.66 15.06
C LEU A 410 -19.78 11.93 13.90
N LEU A 411 -18.54 11.41 14.03
CA LEU A 411 -17.57 11.43 12.95
C LEU A 411 -17.21 9.99 12.56
N TRP A 412 -17.36 9.72 11.27
CA TRP A 412 -17.04 8.43 10.65
C TRP A 412 -15.83 8.55 9.75
N LYS A 413 -15.05 7.47 9.66
CA LYS A 413 -14.01 7.33 8.65
C LYS A 413 -14.45 6.34 7.58
N LEU A 414 -14.18 6.71 6.32
CA LEU A 414 -14.43 5.88 5.14
C LEU A 414 -13.27 4.90 4.91
N HIS A 415 -13.62 3.69 4.54
CA HIS A 415 -12.67 2.62 4.23
C HIS A 415 -13.06 1.88 2.96
N LEU A 416 -12.07 1.31 2.26
CA LEU A 416 -12.26 0.37 1.15
C LEU A 416 -12.29 -1.06 1.66
N ASP A 417 -13.18 -1.87 1.10
CA ASP A 417 -13.20 -3.31 1.28
C ASP A 417 -12.42 -3.99 0.16
N LEU A 418 -11.13 -4.13 0.34
CA LEU A 418 -10.24 -4.69 -0.67
C LEU A 418 -10.54 -6.17 -0.95
N GLU A 419 -11.01 -6.92 0.04
CA GLU A 419 -11.42 -8.33 -0.13
C GLU A 419 -12.68 -8.44 -1.01
N ALA A 420 -13.68 -7.62 -0.73
CA ALA A 420 -14.91 -7.59 -1.54
C ALA A 420 -14.65 -7.10 -2.98
N ILE A 421 -13.78 -6.09 -3.15
CA ILE A 421 -13.37 -5.61 -4.48
C ILE A 421 -12.66 -6.75 -5.23
N ALA A 422 -11.72 -7.43 -4.59
CA ALA A 422 -10.99 -8.55 -5.19
C ALA A 422 -11.93 -9.71 -5.56
N ALA A 423 -12.88 -10.04 -4.70
CA ALA A 423 -13.85 -11.11 -4.95
C ALA A 423 -14.84 -10.77 -6.09
N SER A 424 -15.05 -9.50 -6.40
CA SER A 424 -15.96 -9.06 -7.48
C SER A 424 -15.35 -9.14 -8.88
N THR A 425 -14.04 -9.31 -8.99
CA THR A 425 -13.29 -9.28 -10.25
C THR A 425 -12.76 -10.67 -10.59
N SER A 426 -13.01 -11.15 -11.82
CA SER A 426 -12.50 -12.43 -12.30
C SER A 426 -11.11 -12.34 -12.95
N ASP A 427 -10.65 -11.15 -13.30
CA ASP A 427 -9.33 -10.92 -13.90
C ASP A 427 -8.27 -10.69 -12.83
N ALA A 428 -7.57 -11.77 -12.47
CA ALA A 428 -6.56 -11.76 -11.41
C ALA A 428 -5.38 -10.81 -11.67
N PRO A 429 -4.80 -10.69 -12.88
CA PRO A 429 -3.75 -9.71 -13.12
C PRO A 429 -4.20 -8.27 -12.83
N SER A 430 -5.35 -7.85 -13.35
CA SER A 430 -5.87 -6.47 -13.14
C SER A 430 -6.14 -6.17 -11.67
N ILE A 431 -6.72 -7.13 -10.92
CA ILE A 431 -6.95 -6.91 -9.49
C ILE A 431 -5.64 -6.87 -8.70
N LEU A 432 -4.63 -7.66 -9.08
CA LEU A 432 -3.30 -7.58 -8.46
C LEU A 432 -2.62 -6.23 -8.75
N GLU A 433 -2.71 -5.71 -9.98
CA GLU A 433 -2.24 -4.35 -10.31
C GLU A 433 -2.94 -3.29 -9.46
N PHE A 434 -4.25 -3.40 -9.29
CA PHE A 434 -5.03 -2.53 -8.42
C PHE A 434 -4.54 -2.61 -6.97
N LEU A 435 -4.37 -3.81 -6.42
CA LEU A 435 -3.92 -4.03 -5.04
C LEU A 435 -2.50 -3.50 -4.80
N GLN A 436 -1.57 -3.70 -5.75
CA GLN A 436 -0.19 -3.24 -5.61
C GLN A 436 -0.06 -1.69 -5.56
N ARG A 437 -1.11 -0.95 -5.89
CA ARG A 437 -1.19 0.51 -5.78
C ARG A 437 -1.78 1.00 -4.44
N ARG A 438 -2.25 0.11 -3.57
CA ARG A 438 -2.85 0.46 -2.27
C ARG A 438 -1.78 0.67 -1.21
N LYS A 439 -2.01 1.61 -0.29
CA LYS A 439 -1.05 2.01 0.75
C LYS A 439 -1.62 1.90 2.16
N SER A 440 -2.93 1.87 2.31
CA SER A 440 -3.61 1.97 3.61
C SER A 440 -3.33 0.79 4.54
N ASP A 441 -3.25 -0.43 4.01
CA ASP A 441 -2.91 -1.64 4.77
C ASP A 441 -2.00 -2.56 3.94
N PRO A 442 -0.68 -2.30 3.94
CA PRO A 442 0.28 -3.10 3.17
C PRO A 442 0.29 -4.59 3.53
N SER A 443 0.05 -4.91 4.81
CA SER A 443 0.05 -6.29 5.29
C SER A 443 -1.13 -7.08 4.72
N MET A 444 -2.33 -6.51 4.80
CA MET A 444 -3.55 -7.09 4.23
C MET A 444 -3.43 -7.23 2.71
N VAL A 445 -2.95 -6.20 2.01
CA VAL A 445 -2.74 -6.23 0.55
C VAL A 445 -1.79 -7.36 0.16
N LYS A 446 -0.69 -7.53 0.88
CA LYS A 446 0.28 -8.61 0.63
C LYS A 446 -0.38 -9.99 0.80
N THR A 447 -1.07 -10.20 1.91
CA THR A 447 -1.78 -11.46 2.21
C THR A 447 -2.83 -11.76 1.14
N LEU A 448 -3.63 -10.78 0.75
CA LEU A 448 -4.65 -10.91 -0.27
C LEU A 448 -4.05 -11.22 -1.65
N SER A 449 -2.96 -10.55 -2.02
CA SER A 449 -2.25 -10.80 -3.28
C SER A 449 -1.74 -12.25 -3.36
N LEU A 450 -1.14 -12.76 -2.28
CA LEU A 450 -0.68 -14.15 -2.20
C LEU A 450 -1.85 -15.14 -2.26
N ALA A 451 -2.96 -14.84 -1.58
CA ALA A 451 -4.16 -15.67 -1.61
C ALA A 451 -4.78 -15.74 -3.02
N ILE A 452 -4.82 -14.62 -3.75
CA ILE A 452 -5.32 -14.60 -5.14
C ILE A 452 -4.44 -15.48 -6.03
N VAL A 453 -3.10 -15.34 -5.97
CA VAL A 453 -2.20 -16.16 -6.77
C VAL A 453 -2.37 -17.65 -6.43
N ARG A 454 -2.49 -18.00 -5.16
CA ARG A 454 -2.76 -19.38 -4.73
C ARG A 454 -4.08 -19.90 -5.30
N THR A 455 -5.15 -19.11 -5.20
CA THR A 455 -6.49 -19.51 -5.68
C THR A 455 -6.50 -19.80 -7.17
N ILE A 456 -5.89 -18.93 -8.01
CA ILE A 456 -5.88 -19.15 -9.47
C ILE A 456 -5.05 -20.36 -9.88
N ILE A 457 -4.03 -20.76 -9.09
CA ILE A 457 -3.28 -22.00 -9.30
C ILE A 457 -4.16 -23.21 -8.94
N LEU A 458 -4.81 -23.19 -7.77
CA LEU A 458 -5.70 -24.27 -7.32
C LEU A 458 -6.91 -24.46 -8.25
N GLU A 459 -7.45 -23.38 -8.79
CA GLU A 459 -8.51 -23.41 -9.80
C GLU A 459 -8.02 -23.87 -11.19
N ARG A 460 -6.74 -24.15 -11.36
CA ARG A 460 -6.10 -24.53 -12.63
C ARG A 460 -6.39 -23.53 -13.77
N ARG A 461 -6.30 -22.24 -13.45
CA ARG A 461 -6.44 -21.21 -14.48
C ARG A 461 -5.34 -21.32 -15.55
N PRO A 462 -5.55 -20.78 -16.77
CA PRO A 462 -4.55 -20.85 -17.83
C PRO A 462 -3.17 -20.37 -17.37
N ILE A 463 -2.11 -21.07 -17.72
CA ILE A 463 -0.73 -20.81 -17.31
C ILE A 463 -0.33 -19.36 -17.65
N THR A 464 -0.78 -18.84 -18.80
CA THR A 464 -0.50 -17.46 -19.24
C THR A 464 -1.12 -16.40 -18.31
N MET A 465 -2.29 -16.68 -17.74
CA MET A 465 -2.94 -15.81 -16.76
C MET A 465 -2.17 -15.82 -15.43
N VAL A 466 -1.80 -17.01 -14.95
CA VAL A 466 -1.02 -17.15 -13.71
C VAL A 466 0.36 -16.51 -13.86
N ALA A 467 1.02 -16.67 -15.00
CA ALA A 467 2.30 -16.03 -15.30
C ALA A 467 2.21 -14.50 -15.23
N LYS A 468 1.18 -13.89 -15.86
CA LYS A 468 0.94 -12.44 -15.77
C LYS A 468 0.69 -11.98 -14.34
N ALA A 469 -0.10 -12.73 -13.57
CA ALA A 469 -0.35 -12.44 -12.16
C ALA A 469 0.95 -12.45 -11.34
N MET A 470 1.81 -13.42 -11.57
CA MET A 470 3.14 -13.49 -10.93
C MET A 470 4.06 -12.34 -11.35
N ASP A 471 4.06 -11.98 -12.64
CA ASP A 471 4.83 -10.84 -13.16
C ASP A 471 4.45 -9.55 -12.41
N VAL A 472 3.15 -9.26 -12.26
CA VAL A 472 2.66 -8.06 -11.55
C VAL A 472 3.20 -8.00 -10.11
N VAL A 473 3.12 -9.12 -9.39
CA VAL A 473 3.55 -9.18 -7.99
C VAL A 473 5.07 -9.02 -7.87
N LEU A 474 5.84 -9.70 -8.73
CA LEU A 474 7.30 -9.66 -8.72
C LEU A 474 7.87 -8.33 -9.22
N ASP A 475 7.23 -7.69 -10.19
CA ASP A 475 7.66 -6.38 -10.70
C ASP A 475 7.60 -5.31 -9.62
N SER A 476 6.62 -5.37 -8.74
CA SER A 476 6.51 -4.48 -7.59
C SER A 476 7.72 -4.63 -6.65
N TYR A 477 8.12 -5.87 -6.36
CA TYR A 477 9.30 -6.15 -5.55
C TYR A 477 10.61 -5.77 -6.26
N SER A 478 10.74 -6.07 -7.55
CA SER A 478 11.90 -5.70 -8.35
C SER A 478 12.13 -4.18 -8.38
N ARG A 479 11.04 -3.40 -8.53
CA ARG A 479 11.12 -1.93 -8.46
C ARG A 479 11.60 -1.45 -7.09
N LEU A 480 11.07 -2.01 -6.01
CA LEU A 480 11.51 -1.69 -4.65
C LEU A 480 13.02 -1.93 -4.47
N MET A 481 13.52 -3.05 -4.98
CA MET A 481 14.95 -3.40 -4.89
C MET A 481 15.84 -2.46 -5.72
N LYS A 482 15.39 -2.04 -6.91
CA LYS A 482 16.13 -1.14 -7.80
C LYS A 482 16.21 0.30 -7.28
N MET A 483 15.26 0.73 -6.45
CA MET A 483 15.23 2.07 -5.86
C MET A 483 16.21 2.25 -4.69
N GLY A 484 17.13 1.33 -4.47
CA GLY A 484 18.21 1.46 -3.50
C GLY A 484 17.81 1.19 -2.06
N GLY A 485 16.66 0.61 -1.84
CA GLY A 485 16.29 0.05 -0.57
C GLY A 485 17.07 -1.24 -0.30
N GLY A 486 18.34 -1.14 0.08
CA GLY A 486 19.07 -2.25 0.67
C GLY A 486 18.34 -2.67 1.93
N LEU A 487 17.44 -3.65 1.84
CA LEU A 487 16.92 -4.34 3.02
C LEU A 487 18.12 -4.88 3.79
N PRO A 488 18.23 -4.64 5.11
CA PRO A 488 19.29 -5.22 5.89
C PRO A 488 19.21 -6.73 5.73
N ALA A 489 20.30 -7.31 5.23
CA ALA A 489 20.45 -8.75 5.10
C ALA A 489 20.05 -9.39 6.44
N VAL A 490 19.09 -10.31 6.40
CA VAL A 490 18.75 -11.18 7.52
C VAL A 490 20.06 -11.82 7.99
N ARG A 491 20.57 -11.37 9.12
CA ARG A 491 21.71 -12.00 9.78
C ARG A 491 21.29 -13.41 10.14
N ARG A 492 21.79 -14.37 9.42
CA ARG A 492 21.79 -15.76 9.84
C ARG A 492 22.56 -15.83 11.16
N THR A 493 21.89 -16.15 12.24
CA THR A 493 22.50 -16.55 13.49
C THR A 493 23.22 -17.88 13.26
N SER A 494 24.51 -17.83 12.96
CA SER A 494 25.37 -18.96 13.16
C SER A 494 25.84 -18.92 14.62
N GLU A 495 25.32 -19.84 15.40
CA GLU A 495 25.89 -20.16 16.70
C GLU A 495 27.37 -20.57 16.52
N GLN A 496 28.25 -19.77 17.03
CA GLN A 496 29.63 -20.19 17.30
C GLN A 496 29.96 -19.88 18.75
N ASN A 497 30.18 -20.98 19.47
CA ASN A 497 30.79 -21.06 20.79
C ASN A 497 32.04 -20.19 20.89
N GLN A 498 32.07 -19.32 21.87
CA GLN A 498 33.31 -18.68 22.35
C GLN A 498 33.70 -19.26 23.70
N GLN A 499 34.93 -19.73 23.81
CA GLN A 499 35.66 -19.79 25.07
C GLN A 499 36.89 -18.88 25.03
N PRO A 500 37.32 -18.32 26.17
CA PRO A 500 38.16 -17.13 26.26
C PRO A 500 39.64 -17.43 26.55
N GLY A 501 40.52 -16.51 26.16
CA GLY A 501 41.89 -16.60 26.62
C GLY A 501 42.87 -15.55 26.09
N VAL A 502 43.15 -14.58 26.95
CA VAL A 502 44.47 -13.96 27.26
C VAL A 502 45.16 -13.03 26.23
N GLN A 503 45.25 -11.75 26.61
CA GLN A 503 46.26 -10.79 26.16
C GLN A 503 47.66 -11.08 26.82
N PRO A 504 48.82 -10.61 26.28
CA PRO A 504 49.30 -9.23 26.43
C PRO A 504 50.13 -8.68 25.24
N GLY A 505 50.09 -7.43 24.87
CA GLY A 505 50.85 -6.28 25.34
C GLY A 505 52.13 -5.95 24.52
N VAL A 506 52.26 -4.61 24.20
CA VAL A 506 53.45 -3.80 23.97
C VAL A 506 53.76 -3.35 22.51
N ASN A 507 53.58 -2.04 22.33
CA ASN A 507 54.24 -1.15 21.34
C ASN A 507 55.77 -0.99 21.66
N PRO A 508 56.62 -0.22 20.94
CA PRO A 508 56.44 0.66 19.77
C PRO A 508 57.63 0.70 18.73
N ASP A 509 57.54 1.66 17.81
CA ASP A 509 58.55 2.51 17.16
C ASP A 509 59.14 2.17 15.76
N SER A 510 58.91 3.18 14.97
CA SER A 510 59.82 3.97 14.11
C SER A 510 60.18 3.55 12.67
N ALA A 511 59.85 4.50 11.82
CA ALA A 511 60.66 5.18 10.82
C ALA A 511 60.71 4.72 9.36
N SER A 512 60.21 5.64 8.54
CA SER A 512 60.78 6.20 7.29
C SER A 512 60.84 5.39 5.99
N GLY A 513 60.28 6.02 4.96
CA GLY A 513 60.95 6.04 3.65
C GLY A 513 60.07 5.84 2.40
N ASP A 514 59.68 6.95 1.83
CA ASP A 514 59.66 7.32 0.39
C ASP A 514 59.08 6.38 -0.70
N GLY A 515 58.20 6.97 -1.50
CA GLY A 515 58.29 6.75 -2.93
C GLY A 515 57.01 6.46 -3.73
N ASN A 516 56.40 7.51 -4.29
CA ASN A 516 55.69 7.60 -5.59
C ASN A 516 54.29 6.98 -5.82
N ARG A 517 53.40 7.88 -6.03
CA ARG A 517 52.19 8.12 -6.87
C ARG A 517 51.91 7.17 -8.05
N PRO A 518 50.70 7.24 -8.67
CA PRO A 518 49.31 7.29 -8.20
C PRO A 518 48.40 6.36 -9.02
N VAL A 519 47.23 5.99 -8.52
CA VAL A 519 46.03 5.81 -9.34
C VAL A 519 44.78 6.06 -8.46
N GLN A 520 43.91 6.89 -8.98
CA GLN A 520 42.63 7.28 -8.44
C GLN A 520 41.63 6.11 -8.36
N SER A 521 40.88 6.02 -7.29
CA SER A 521 39.51 5.52 -7.32
C SER A 521 38.71 6.20 -6.23
N ASN A 522 37.64 6.81 -6.66
CA ASN A 522 36.65 7.57 -5.89
C ASN A 522 35.95 6.72 -4.85
N SER A 523 35.85 7.25 -3.65
CA SER A 523 34.92 6.82 -2.62
C SER A 523 34.01 8.00 -2.29
N GLU A 524 32.75 7.91 -2.72
CA GLU A 524 31.65 8.70 -2.16
C GLU A 524 30.48 7.77 -1.94
N VAL A 525 30.26 7.41 -0.69
CA VAL A 525 28.97 6.86 -0.22
C VAL A 525 28.84 7.29 1.24
N GLU A 526 28.00 8.29 1.48
CA GLU A 526 27.21 8.45 2.70
C GLU A 526 26.35 9.70 2.56
N HIS A 527 25.06 9.50 2.35
CA HIS A 527 23.90 10.29 2.83
C HIS A 527 22.66 9.92 1.98
N GLY A 528 21.66 9.27 2.55
CA GLY A 528 20.46 8.97 1.80
C GLY A 528 19.43 8.07 2.44
N ILE A 529 19.04 8.25 3.70
CA ILE A 529 17.99 7.40 4.31
C ILE A 529 16.63 8.11 4.50
N ALA A 530 16.57 9.44 4.38
CA ALA A 530 15.35 10.19 4.63
C ALA A 530 14.42 10.37 3.41
N ASN A 531 14.87 10.07 2.18
CA ASN A 531 14.15 10.42 0.94
C ASN A 531 13.43 9.26 0.24
N LEU A 532 13.42 8.05 0.80
CA LEU A 532 12.94 6.87 0.05
C LEU A 532 11.42 6.80 -0.12
N ALA A 533 10.64 7.30 0.81
CA ALA A 533 9.17 7.24 0.73
C ALA A 533 8.60 8.20 -0.33
N ALA A 534 9.25 9.34 -0.54
CA ALA A 534 8.83 10.32 -1.53
C ALA A 534 9.24 9.95 -2.97
N HIS A 535 10.29 9.13 -3.14
CA HIS A 535 10.80 8.75 -4.46
C HIS A 535 10.05 7.57 -5.10
N VAL A 536 9.42 6.71 -4.32
CA VAL A 536 8.61 5.59 -4.83
C VAL A 536 7.40 6.11 -5.62
N ASP A 537 6.83 7.24 -5.22
CA ASP A 537 5.71 7.87 -5.93
C ASP A 537 6.09 8.46 -7.29
N ARG A 538 7.33 8.92 -7.46
CA ARG A 538 7.78 9.50 -8.74
C ARG A 538 7.99 8.49 -9.86
N THR A 539 8.39 7.27 -9.53
CA THR A 539 8.80 6.29 -10.56
C THR A 539 7.63 5.47 -11.09
N LEU A 540 6.53 5.36 -10.34
CA LEU A 540 5.29 4.73 -10.82
C LEU A 540 4.57 5.60 -11.87
N LEU A 541 4.95 6.87 -11.99
CA LEU A 541 4.30 7.86 -12.86
C LEU A 541 5.03 8.06 -14.21
N ASN A 542 6.24 7.54 -14.38
CA ASN A 542 7.11 7.83 -15.54
C ASN A 542 7.08 6.77 -16.65
N THR A 543 6.02 6.00 -16.83
CA THR A 543 5.90 5.07 -17.96
C THR A 543 5.17 5.63 -19.18
N SER A 544 4.77 6.90 -19.16
CA SER A 544 4.35 7.61 -20.37
C SER A 544 5.34 8.75 -20.67
N SER A 545 5.85 8.78 -21.87
CA SER A 545 6.87 9.70 -22.40
C SER A 545 6.35 11.12 -22.63
N ASP A 546 5.67 11.71 -21.66
CA ASP A 546 5.29 13.12 -21.74
C ASP A 546 5.99 13.86 -20.59
N SER A 547 6.84 14.81 -20.99
CA SER A 547 7.57 15.72 -20.10
C SER A 547 6.63 16.79 -19.54
N ASP A 548 5.68 16.36 -18.69
CA ASP A 548 4.77 17.26 -18.02
C ASP A 548 5.30 17.63 -16.64
N ASP A 549 5.63 18.90 -16.45
CA ASP A 549 5.89 19.49 -15.13
C ASP A 549 4.60 19.42 -14.29
N ILE A 550 4.50 18.47 -13.40
CA ILE A 550 3.34 18.23 -12.54
C ILE A 550 3.40 19.18 -11.34
N ILE A 551 2.29 19.82 -11.02
CA ILE A 551 2.12 20.51 -9.73
C ILE A 551 1.91 19.43 -8.68
N ASP A 552 2.97 19.18 -7.89
CA ASP A 552 2.94 18.19 -6.81
C ASP A 552 2.30 18.78 -5.55
N ALA A 553 1.40 18.03 -4.92
CA ALA A 553 0.82 18.38 -3.64
C ALA A 553 1.80 18.21 -2.46
N SER A 554 2.91 17.49 -2.68
CA SER A 554 3.97 17.31 -1.70
C SER A 554 5.13 18.25 -2.01
N GLY A 555 5.15 19.43 -1.36
CA GLY A 555 6.30 20.31 -1.38
C GLY A 555 7.47 19.68 -0.62
N ALA A 556 8.30 18.89 -1.29
CA ALA A 556 9.61 18.53 -0.79
C ALA A 556 10.60 19.62 -1.19
N SER A 557 11.11 20.32 -0.20
CA SER A 557 12.11 21.37 -0.35
C SER A 557 13.47 20.79 -0.68
N ASP A 558 14.00 21.06 -1.87
CA ASP A 558 15.44 21.11 -2.10
C ASP A 558 15.90 22.55 -1.86
N ALA A 559 16.58 22.78 -0.76
CA ALA A 559 17.30 24.01 -0.52
C ALA A 559 18.81 23.73 -0.60
N PRO A 560 19.60 24.57 -1.33
CA PRO A 560 21.05 24.37 -1.42
C PRO A 560 21.77 24.80 -0.14
N ASP A 561 22.75 23.98 0.22
CA ASP A 561 23.72 24.15 1.30
C ASP A 561 24.24 25.58 1.46
N ARG A 562 24.06 26.15 2.66
CA ARG A 562 24.96 27.16 3.23
C ARG A 562 25.42 26.68 4.59
N LYS A 563 26.71 26.34 4.68
CA LYS A 563 27.42 26.05 5.93
C LYS A 563 27.35 27.23 6.88
N PRO A 564 27.08 27.03 8.18
CA PRO A 564 27.51 27.94 9.22
C PRO A 564 28.83 27.43 9.89
N GLN A 565 29.69 28.37 10.14
CA GLN A 565 30.94 28.20 10.86
C GLN A 565 30.72 27.90 12.34
N VAL A 566 31.63 27.08 12.85
CA VAL A 566 31.75 26.66 14.25
C VAL A 566 32.19 27.82 15.16
N LEU A 567 31.55 27.96 16.30
CA LEU A 567 32.13 28.45 17.54
C LEU A 567 31.64 27.56 18.69
N GLY A 568 32.62 26.90 19.34
CA GLY A 568 32.40 25.93 20.39
C GLY A 568 32.06 26.55 21.74
N GLN A 569 31.51 25.74 22.61
CA GLN A 569 32.00 25.55 23.99
C GLN A 569 31.23 24.44 24.71
N ASP A 570 32.05 23.72 25.46
CA ASP A 570 31.83 22.60 26.35
C ASP A 570 30.58 22.59 27.24
N SER A 571 30.00 21.40 27.45
CA SER A 571 29.89 20.74 28.75
C SER A 571 29.16 19.39 28.67
N ARG A 572 29.86 18.35 29.11
CA ARG A 572 29.31 17.06 29.60
C ARG A 572 28.65 17.30 30.97
N PRO A 573 27.83 16.42 31.59
CA PRO A 573 27.83 14.96 31.53
C PRO A 573 26.50 14.19 31.74
N LEU A 574 26.66 12.91 31.71
CA LEU A 574 26.04 11.82 32.52
C LEU A 574 24.96 10.96 31.88
N ALA A 575 25.34 9.70 31.88
CA ALA A 575 24.76 8.43 31.58
C ALA A 575 23.36 8.14 32.11
N SER A 576 22.58 7.42 31.32
CA SER A 576 22.19 6.01 31.54
C SER A 576 20.85 5.72 30.84
N GLY A 577 20.76 4.56 30.24
CA GLY A 577 19.46 4.03 29.79
C GLY A 577 19.49 3.53 28.34
N THR A 578 20.04 2.34 28.15
CA THR A 578 19.83 1.51 26.96
C THR A 578 18.36 1.20 26.81
N SER A 579 17.67 1.87 25.88
CA SER A 579 16.45 1.39 25.30
C SER A 579 16.69 1.20 23.79
N THR A 580 16.78 -0.05 23.39
CA THR A 580 16.74 -0.48 21.99
C THR A 580 15.40 -0.04 21.38
N GLN A 581 15.40 1.11 20.73
CA GLN A 581 14.28 1.53 19.88
C GLN A 581 14.36 0.71 18.60
N HIS A 582 13.48 -0.29 18.46
CA HIS A 582 13.09 -0.84 17.19
C HIS A 582 12.35 0.28 16.43
N GLY A 583 12.99 0.86 15.43
CA GLY A 583 12.31 1.73 14.47
C GLY A 583 11.16 0.97 13.80
N PRO A 584 10.02 1.62 13.52
CA PRO A 584 8.90 0.96 12.84
C PRO A 584 9.36 0.47 11.46
N HIS A 585 9.31 -0.84 11.24
CA HIS A 585 9.45 -1.43 9.91
C HIS A 585 8.30 -0.91 9.06
N VAL A 586 8.61 -0.09 8.07
CA VAL A 586 7.63 0.33 7.05
C VAL A 586 7.21 -0.94 6.30
N ALA A 587 6.00 -1.41 6.57
CA ALA A 587 5.44 -2.56 5.88
C ALA A 587 5.30 -2.23 4.38
N SER A 588 5.83 -3.09 3.50
CA SER A 588 5.73 -2.96 2.06
C SER A 588 4.71 -3.93 1.49
N VAL A 589 3.97 -3.51 0.48
CA VAL A 589 3.04 -4.38 -0.29
C VAL A 589 3.78 -5.37 -1.18
N ALA A 590 5.06 -5.12 -1.47
CA ALA A 590 5.88 -5.94 -2.34
C ALA A 590 6.10 -7.35 -1.75
N VAL A 591 5.97 -8.36 -2.59
CA VAL A 591 6.12 -9.78 -2.23
C VAL A 591 7.44 -10.30 -2.79
N SER A 592 8.30 -10.82 -1.92
CA SER A 592 9.56 -11.44 -2.32
C SER A 592 9.35 -12.84 -2.93
N PRO A 593 10.31 -13.33 -3.75
CA PRO A 593 10.27 -14.71 -4.24
C PRO A 593 10.22 -15.78 -3.13
N SER A 594 10.80 -15.51 -1.96
CA SER A 594 10.76 -16.42 -0.80
C SER A 594 9.37 -16.47 -0.17
N GLU A 595 8.73 -15.32 0.01
CA GLU A 595 7.35 -15.26 0.52
C GLU A 595 6.36 -15.92 -0.45
N MET A 596 6.57 -15.76 -1.77
CA MET A 596 5.79 -16.47 -2.78
C MET A 596 5.96 -17.99 -2.66
N PHE A 597 7.18 -18.46 -2.42
CA PHE A 597 7.44 -19.89 -2.20
C PHE A 597 6.69 -20.40 -0.96
N GLU A 598 6.88 -19.75 0.19
CA GLU A 598 6.32 -20.20 1.48
C GLU A 598 4.79 -20.11 1.53
N SER A 599 4.21 -19.03 0.98
CA SER A 599 2.77 -18.76 1.12
C SER A 599 1.91 -19.27 -0.04
N VAL A 600 2.53 -19.64 -1.18
CA VAL A 600 1.81 -20.13 -2.35
C VAL A 600 2.26 -21.55 -2.67
N PHE A 601 3.54 -21.77 -3.07
CA PHE A 601 3.96 -23.05 -3.62
C PHE A 601 3.94 -24.18 -2.60
N VAL A 602 4.38 -23.93 -1.36
CA VAL A 602 4.37 -24.95 -0.29
C VAL A 602 2.93 -25.38 0.01
N LEU A 603 1.98 -24.44 0.04
CA LEU A 603 0.58 -24.74 0.34
C LEU A 603 -0.17 -25.41 -0.82
N VAL A 604 0.31 -25.20 -2.05
CA VAL A 604 -0.31 -25.75 -3.26
C VAL A 604 0.26 -27.16 -3.58
N GLU A 605 1.48 -27.48 -3.14
CA GLU A 605 2.13 -28.76 -3.45
C GLU A 605 1.25 -29.96 -3.06
N ASP A 606 0.75 -29.97 -1.83
CA ASP A 606 -0.06 -31.09 -1.32
C ASP A 606 -1.40 -31.22 -2.05
N GLU A 607 -2.06 -30.11 -2.36
CA GLU A 607 -3.36 -30.08 -3.03
C GLU A 607 -3.25 -30.43 -4.54
N MET A 608 -2.11 -30.14 -5.16
CA MET A 608 -1.84 -30.37 -6.59
C MET A 608 -1.09 -31.68 -6.90
N MET A 609 -0.95 -32.57 -5.93
CA MET A 609 -0.27 -33.87 -6.07
C MET A 609 -0.80 -34.74 -7.22
N ALA A 610 -2.08 -34.58 -7.57
CA ALA A 610 -2.72 -35.32 -8.65
C ALA A 610 -2.33 -34.82 -10.06
N ASP A 611 -1.81 -33.59 -10.19
CA ASP A 611 -1.42 -32.99 -11.48
C ASP A 611 -0.06 -32.28 -11.38
N PRO A 612 1.02 -33.03 -11.21
CA PRO A 612 2.36 -32.44 -11.09
C PRO A 612 2.81 -31.72 -12.37
N ALA A 613 2.27 -32.07 -13.53
CA ALA A 613 2.66 -31.46 -14.80
C ALA A 613 2.24 -29.99 -14.89
N TYR A 614 1.04 -29.66 -14.41
CA TYR A 614 0.57 -28.28 -14.35
C TYR A 614 1.43 -27.47 -13.36
N LEU A 615 1.68 -28.00 -12.15
CA LEU A 615 2.48 -27.31 -11.14
C LEU A 615 3.93 -27.08 -11.62
N ILE A 616 4.55 -28.07 -12.29
CA ILE A 616 5.87 -27.92 -12.91
C ILE A 616 5.86 -26.75 -13.92
N SER A 617 4.81 -26.65 -14.75
CA SER A 617 4.69 -25.58 -15.74
C SER A 617 4.56 -24.20 -15.05
N ILE A 618 3.80 -24.12 -13.97
CA ILE A 618 3.66 -22.89 -13.18
C ILE A 618 5.00 -22.50 -12.52
N ILE A 619 5.73 -23.45 -11.94
CA ILE A 619 7.07 -23.17 -11.36
C ILE A 619 8.03 -22.68 -12.45
N MET A 620 7.98 -23.25 -13.65
CA MET A 620 8.81 -22.80 -14.78
C MET A 620 8.51 -21.36 -15.17
N GLU A 621 7.23 -20.98 -15.26
CA GLU A 621 6.85 -19.59 -15.53
C GLU A 621 7.29 -18.66 -14.39
N PHE A 622 7.15 -19.09 -13.13
CA PHE A 622 7.65 -18.32 -12.00
C PHE A 622 9.17 -18.09 -12.07
N LEU A 623 9.95 -19.11 -12.38
CA LEU A 623 11.41 -18.98 -12.55
C LEU A 623 11.76 -18.01 -13.69
N ARG A 624 10.99 -18.03 -14.80
CA ARG A 624 11.14 -17.05 -15.90
C ARG A 624 10.83 -15.63 -15.43
N SER A 625 9.76 -15.45 -14.68
CA SER A 625 9.35 -14.14 -14.13
C SER A 625 10.40 -13.60 -13.16
N VAL A 626 10.90 -14.44 -12.24
CA VAL A 626 11.99 -14.09 -11.31
C VAL A 626 13.26 -13.69 -12.06
N SER A 627 13.65 -14.46 -13.11
CA SER A 627 14.82 -14.15 -13.94
C SER A 627 14.65 -12.86 -14.71
N ARG A 628 13.47 -12.61 -15.30
CA ARG A 628 13.13 -11.36 -16.02
C ARG A 628 13.19 -10.16 -15.09
N ALA A 629 12.70 -10.30 -13.87
CA ALA A 629 12.74 -9.27 -12.83
C ALA A 629 14.16 -9.01 -12.28
N GLY A 630 15.15 -9.84 -12.62
CA GLY A 630 16.52 -9.78 -12.09
C GLY A 630 16.64 -10.19 -10.63
N LEU A 631 15.71 -11.03 -10.16
CA LEU A 631 15.64 -11.54 -8.79
C LEU A 631 16.25 -12.94 -8.70
N LYS A 632 16.43 -13.45 -7.48
CA LYS A 632 16.87 -14.82 -7.23
C LYS A 632 15.72 -15.65 -6.65
N ALA A 633 15.55 -16.84 -7.19
CA ALA A 633 14.61 -17.82 -6.64
C ALA A 633 15.17 -18.46 -5.37
N PRO A 634 14.32 -18.87 -4.41
CA PRO A 634 14.76 -19.56 -3.21
C PRO A 634 15.21 -21.00 -3.57
N PRO A 635 16.30 -21.52 -2.96
CA PRO A 635 16.82 -22.85 -3.26
C PRO A 635 15.81 -23.99 -3.05
N ASN A 636 14.91 -23.83 -2.06
CA ASN A 636 13.87 -24.80 -1.76
C ASN A 636 12.87 -25.00 -2.92
N LEU A 637 12.67 -23.97 -3.77
CA LEU A 637 11.84 -24.11 -4.97
C LEU A 637 12.48 -25.07 -5.98
N TYR A 638 13.81 -25.04 -6.11
CA TYR A 638 14.54 -25.98 -6.97
C TYR A 638 14.43 -27.42 -6.45
N VAL A 639 14.45 -27.59 -5.12
CA VAL A 639 14.22 -28.88 -4.45
C VAL A 639 12.82 -29.41 -4.76
N MET A 640 11.79 -28.57 -4.59
CA MET A 640 10.41 -28.88 -4.94
C MET A 640 10.28 -29.29 -6.41
N MET A 641 10.84 -28.50 -7.31
CA MET A 641 10.81 -28.75 -8.77
C MET A 641 11.44 -30.12 -9.11
N THR A 642 12.61 -30.41 -8.56
CA THR A 642 13.28 -31.71 -8.82
C THR A 642 12.51 -32.87 -8.22
N THR A 643 11.86 -32.71 -7.08
CA THR A 643 10.99 -33.71 -6.47
C THR A 643 9.78 -34.04 -7.36
N LEU A 644 9.10 -32.99 -7.88
CA LEU A 644 7.96 -33.17 -8.79
C LEU A 644 8.35 -33.82 -10.10
N LEU A 645 9.48 -33.45 -10.69
CA LEU A 645 10.01 -34.09 -11.90
C LEU A 645 10.38 -35.57 -11.68
N ALA A 646 10.99 -35.89 -10.54
CA ALA A 646 11.34 -37.26 -10.20
C ALA A 646 10.08 -38.13 -9.96
N ARG A 647 9.07 -37.64 -9.25
CA ARG A 647 7.77 -38.31 -9.07
C ARG A 647 7.06 -38.57 -10.41
N SER A 648 7.29 -37.69 -11.39
CA SER A 648 6.75 -37.84 -12.76
C SER A 648 7.65 -38.67 -13.67
N ASN A 649 8.72 -39.32 -13.17
CA ASN A 649 9.73 -40.05 -13.93
C ASN A 649 10.43 -39.23 -15.04
N ARG A 650 10.49 -37.88 -14.90
CA ARG A 650 11.09 -36.98 -15.89
C ARG A 650 12.56 -36.66 -15.56
N TYR A 651 13.36 -37.63 -15.21
CA TYR A 651 14.79 -37.49 -14.86
C TYR A 651 15.66 -36.80 -15.94
N PRO A 652 15.47 -37.07 -17.25
CA PRO A 652 16.25 -36.35 -18.29
C PRO A 652 16.10 -34.83 -18.24
N GLU A 653 14.94 -34.36 -17.83
CA GLU A 653 14.68 -32.91 -17.72
C GLU A 653 15.39 -32.29 -16.53
N ILE A 654 15.55 -33.00 -15.42
CA ILE A 654 16.37 -32.59 -14.30
C ILE A 654 17.81 -32.29 -14.77
N ALA A 655 18.38 -33.26 -15.54
CA ALA A 655 19.73 -33.11 -16.09
C ALA A 655 19.83 -31.88 -17.02
N LEU A 656 18.82 -31.67 -17.89
CA LEU A 656 18.76 -30.54 -18.80
C LEU A 656 18.66 -29.20 -18.06
N PHE A 657 17.82 -29.13 -17.03
CA PHE A 657 17.62 -27.89 -16.27
C PHE A 657 18.83 -27.51 -15.42
N VAL A 658 19.54 -28.48 -14.87
CA VAL A 658 20.82 -28.27 -14.17
C VAL A 658 21.90 -27.80 -15.16
N SER A 659 22.05 -28.52 -16.31
CA SER A 659 23.06 -28.16 -17.32
C SER A 659 22.86 -26.78 -17.92
N ASN A 660 21.61 -26.39 -18.16
CA ASN A 660 21.26 -25.06 -18.67
C ASN A 660 21.20 -23.96 -17.58
N LYS A 661 21.57 -24.29 -16.33
CA LYS A 661 21.55 -23.36 -15.19
C LYS A 661 20.18 -22.73 -14.92
N ILE A 662 19.11 -23.39 -15.32
CA ILE A 662 17.73 -23.00 -14.95
C ILE A 662 17.53 -23.24 -13.45
N LEU A 663 18.08 -24.38 -12.95
CA LEU A 663 18.19 -24.66 -11.53
C LEU A 663 19.59 -24.20 -11.08
N GLU A 664 19.64 -23.10 -10.34
CA GLU A 664 20.92 -22.57 -9.84
C GLU A 664 21.55 -23.55 -8.83
N PRO A 665 22.85 -23.85 -8.96
CA PRO A 665 23.53 -24.76 -8.04
C PRO A 665 23.46 -24.25 -6.60
N SER A 666 22.97 -25.11 -5.70
CA SER A 666 22.94 -24.85 -4.25
C SER A 666 23.25 -26.13 -3.47
N LYS A 667 23.55 -26.00 -2.17
CA LYS A 667 23.79 -27.16 -1.31
C LYS A 667 22.51 -28.00 -1.19
N GLU A 668 21.39 -27.36 -0.99
CA GLU A 668 20.09 -27.99 -0.82
C GLU A 668 19.71 -28.81 -2.06
N LEU A 669 19.89 -28.21 -3.25
CA LEU A 669 19.63 -28.88 -4.52
C LEU A 669 20.59 -30.09 -4.71
N ALA A 670 21.88 -29.93 -4.42
CA ALA A 670 22.85 -31.01 -4.55
C ALA A 670 22.49 -32.21 -3.64
N MET A 671 22.13 -31.92 -2.39
CA MET A 671 21.69 -32.97 -1.44
C MET A 671 20.42 -33.67 -1.93
N GLN A 672 19.46 -32.93 -2.47
CA GLN A 672 18.23 -33.51 -3.04
C GLN A 672 18.52 -34.40 -4.26
N LEU A 673 19.39 -33.94 -5.16
CA LEU A 673 19.80 -34.75 -6.33
C LEU A 673 20.51 -36.05 -5.92
N MET A 674 21.29 -36.02 -4.84
CA MET A 674 21.92 -37.24 -4.30
C MET A 674 20.89 -38.20 -3.72
N GLU A 675 19.86 -37.69 -3.03
CA GLU A 675 18.79 -38.53 -2.49
C GLU A 675 17.95 -39.18 -3.61
N LEU A 676 17.50 -38.39 -4.57
CA LEU A 676 16.81 -38.91 -5.77
C LEU A 676 17.66 -39.87 -6.58
N GLY A 677 18.97 -39.66 -6.55
CA GLY A 677 19.95 -40.48 -7.22
C GLY A 677 20.12 -41.88 -6.65
N ARG A 678 19.52 -42.22 -5.50
CA ARG A 678 19.44 -43.59 -5.00
C ARG A 678 18.70 -44.52 -5.97
N GLN A 679 17.72 -43.98 -6.66
CA GLN A 679 16.93 -44.70 -7.67
C GLN A 679 17.45 -44.49 -9.09
N HIS A 680 18.16 -43.36 -9.36
CA HIS A 680 18.63 -42.98 -10.69
C HIS A 680 20.09 -42.49 -10.63
N SER A 681 21.06 -43.38 -10.91
CA SER A 681 22.51 -43.12 -10.80
C SER A 681 23.01 -41.87 -11.53
N PRO A 682 22.53 -41.50 -12.75
CA PRO A 682 22.94 -40.24 -13.40
C PRO A 682 22.60 -39.00 -12.61
N THR A 683 21.44 -38.97 -11.93
CA THR A 683 21.04 -37.82 -11.09
C THR A 683 21.95 -37.68 -9.87
N ARG A 684 22.38 -38.80 -9.26
CA ARG A 684 23.32 -38.80 -8.16
C ARG A 684 24.65 -38.16 -8.56
N LYS A 685 25.14 -38.51 -9.73
CA LYS A 685 26.39 -37.94 -10.26
C LYS A 685 26.30 -36.43 -10.42
N LEU A 686 25.15 -35.90 -10.91
CA LEU A 686 24.94 -34.46 -11.01
C LEU A 686 25.01 -33.78 -9.64
N GLY A 687 24.42 -34.36 -8.60
CA GLY A 687 24.49 -33.86 -7.23
C GLY A 687 25.94 -33.81 -6.71
N VAL A 688 26.71 -34.90 -6.90
CA VAL A 688 28.13 -34.99 -6.49
C VAL A 688 29.00 -33.97 -7.24
N ASP A 689 28.80 -33.82 -8.56
CA ASP A 689 29.51 -32.82 -9.37
C ASP A 689 29.19 -31.38 -8.91
N MET A 690 27.93 -31.13 -8.56
CA MET A 690 27.51 -29.82 -8.04
C MET A 690 28.15 -29.48 -6.68
N LEU A 691 28.31 -30.46 -5.77
CA LEU A 691 29.05 -30.27 -4.51
C LEU A 691 30.50 -29.88 -4.77
N ARG A 692 31.13 -30.50 -5.76
CA ARG A 692 32.51 -30.21 -6.15
C ARG A 692 32.64 -28.80 -6.74
N GLU A 693 31.76 -28.39 -7.65
CA GLU A 693 31.75 -27.07 -8.28
C GLU A 693 31.54 -25.96 -7.27
N ARG A 694 30.68 -26.19 -6.27
CA ARG A 694 30.42 -25.22 -5.21
C ARG A 694 31.45 -25.22 -4.08
N SER A 695 32.52 -26.03 -4.20
CA SER A 695 33.58 -26.17 -3.20
C SER A 695 33.07 -26.58 -1.82
N LEU A 696 31.98 -27.37 -1.78
CA LEU A 696 31.44 -27.92 -0.54
C LEU A 696 32.23 -29.18 -0.17
N HIS A 697 33.49 -28.98 0.22
CA HIS A 697 34.51 -30.03 0.38
C HIS A 697 34.11 -31.12 1.36
N HIS A 698 33.49 -30.78 2.49
CA HIS A 698 33.02 -31.73 3.51
C HIS A 698 31.94 -32.65 2.93
N ASP A 699 30.91 -32.08 2.34
CA ASP A 699 29.77 -32.81 1.80
C ASP A 699 30.20 -33.66 0.60
N TYR A 700 31.12 -33.17 -0.24
CA TYR A 700 31.67 -33.92 -1.37
C TYR A 700 32.46 -35.14 -0.93
N VAL A 701 33.35 -35.02 0.09
CA VAL A 701 34.10 -36.13 0.63
C VAL A 701 33.16 -37.19 1.25
N THR A 702 32.15 -36.71 1.99
CA THR A 702 31.14 -37.61 2.59
C THR A 702 30.34 -38.36 1.53
N ALA A 703 29.98 -37.70 0.43
CA ALA A 703 29.28 -38.31 -0.71
C ALA A 703 30.15 -39.43 -1.37
N LEU A 704 31.42 -39.14 -1.64
CA LEU A 704 32.36 -40.13 -2.19
C LEU A 704 32.51 -41.35 -1.30
N LEU A 705 32.54 -41.13 0.04
CA LEU A 705 32.60 -42.26 0.99
C LEU A 705 31.33 -43.10 0.96
N GLN A 706 30.17 -42.48 0.85
CA GLN A 706 28.89 -43.19 0.73
C GLN A 706 28.81 -44.03 -0.56
N ASP A 707 29.43 -43.52 -1.63
CA ASP A 707 29.45 -44.20 -2.94
C ASP A 707 30.60 -45.24 -3.08
N GLY A 708 31.42 -45.42 -2.04
CA GLY A 708 32.50 -46.38 -2.02
C GLY A 708 33.81 -45.95 -2.69
N TYR A 709 33.90 -44.65 -3.11
CA TYR A 709 35.12 -44.09 -3.73
C TYR A 709 36.16 -43.63 -2.69
N HIS A 710 36.57 -44.54 -1.81
CA HIS A 710 37.38 -44.20 -0.63
C HIS A 710 38.74 -43.59 -0.97
N LEU A 711 39.44 -44.09 -1.99
CA LEU A 711 40.75 -43.58 -2.41
C LEU A 711 40.64 -42.19 -3.02
N GLU A 712 39.58 -41.95 -3.77
CA GLU A 712 39.32 -40.65 -4.35
C GLU A 712 38.96 -39.62 -3.25
N ALA A 713 38.14 -40.02 -2.27
CA ALA A 713 37.80 -39.23 -1.09
C ALA A 713 39.06 -38.85 -0.29
N LEU A 714 39.99 -39.77 -0.06
CA LEU A 714 41.26 -39.50 0.62
C LEU A 714 42.15 -38.55 -0.18
N ARG A 715 42.31 -38.77 -1.49
CA ARG A 715 43.08 -37.88 -2.36
C ARG A 715 42.52 -36.48 -2.37
N TYR A 716 41.21 -36.36 -2.45
CA TYR A 716 40.53 -35.09 -2.43
C TYR A 716 40.68 -34.38 -1.07
N ALA A 717 40.44 -35.10 0.05
CA ALA A 717 40.61 -34.58 1.40
C ALA A 717 42.03 -34.05 1.63
N ARG A 718 43.05 -34.77 1.15
CA ARG A 718 44.45 -34.31 1.22
C ARG A 718 44.73 -33.06 0.40
N LYS A 719 44.25 -33.05 -0.87
CA LYS A 719 44.44 -31.93 -1.80
C LYS A 719 43.87 -30.62 -1.26
N TYR A 720 42.62 -30.66 -0.72
CA TYR A 720 41.90 -29.52 -0.24
C TYR A 720 41.97 -29.31 1.29
N LYS A 721 42.84 -30.10 1.98
CA LYS A 721 43.02 -30.06 3.45
C LYS A 721 41.72 -30.15 4.24
N VAL A 722 40.84 -31.07 3.86
CA VAL A 722 39.53 -31.24 4.50
C VAL A 722 39.69 -32.04 5.79
N ILE A 723 39.78 -31.34 6.92
CA ILE A 723 39.95 -31.92 8.26
C ILE A 723 38.62 -32.11 9.01
N THR A 724 37.53 -31.62 8.44
CA THR A 724 36.19 -31.65 9.05
C THR A 724 35.54 -33.01 9.01
N VAL A 725 35.97 -33.93 8.14
CA VAL A 725 35.48 -35.29 8.06
C VAL A 725 36.29 -36.15 9.01
N GLN A 726 35.61 -36.78 9.96
CA GLN A 726 36.28 -37.58 10.99
C GLN A 726 36.92 -38.86 10.39
N PRO A 727 38.15 -39.21 10.77
CA PRO A 727 38.83 -40.41 10.31
C PRO A 727 38.02 -41.71 10.52
N VAL A 728 37.23 -41.73 11.61
CA VAL A 728 36.37 -42.91 11.95
C VAL A 728 35.42 -43.26 10.84
N LEU A 729 34.83 -42.27 10.15
CA LEU A 729 33.88 -42.53 9.05
C LEU A 729 34.52 -43.27 7.85
N PHE A 730 35.79 -42.98 7.57
CA PHE A 730 36.55 -43.66 6.54
C PHE A 730 36.84 -45.11 6.95
N LEU A 731 37.25 -45.29 8.20
CA LEU A 731 37.64 -46.60 8.75
C LEU A 731 36.43 -47.54 8.91
N GLU A 732 35.30 -47.03 9.37
CA GLU A 732 34.04 -47.80 9.43
C GLU A 732 33.63 -48.34 8.06
N LYS A 733 33.75 -47.51 7.01
CA LYS A 733 33.43 -47.94 5.66
C LYS A 733 34.41 -48.98 5.12
N ALA A 734 35.70 -48.86 5.46
CA ALA A 734 36.70 -49.86 5.07
C ALA A 734 36.43 -51.22 5.75
N VAL A 735 36.06 -51.21 7.03
CA VAL A 735 35.66 -52.43 7.77
C VAL A 735 34.40 -53.02 7.16
N ALA A 736 33.40 -52.22 6.83
CA ALA A 736 32.14 -52.67 6.25
C ALA A 736 32.33 -53.40 4.89
N ILE A 737 33.37 -53.02 4.13
CA ILE A 737 33.75 -53.68 2.85
C ILE A 737 34.62 -54.92 3.07
N ASN A 738 35.03 -55.17 4.30
CA ASN A 738 35.91 -56.27 4.68
C ASN A 738 37.25 -56.29 3.90
N SER A 739 37.87 -55.11 3.70
CA SER A 739 39.12 -54.98 2.95
C SER A 739 40.26 -54.54 3.89
N ALA A 740 41.10 -55.53 4.31
CA ALA A 740 42.26 -55.27 5.14
C ALA A 740 43.24 -54.28 4.51
N GLN A 741 43.44 -54.35 3.18
CA GLN A 741 44.31 -53.40 2.45
C GLN A 741 43.84 -51.96 2.52
N ASN A 742 42.54 -51.71 2.32
CA ASN A 742 41.95 -50.40 2.40
C ASN A 742 42.01 -49.85 3.83
N LEU A 743 41.73 -50.68 4.82
CA LEU A 743 41.83 -50.32 6.24
C LEU A 743 43.25 -49.91 6.62
N ALA A 744 44.26 -50.75 6.22
CA ALA A 744 45.68 -50.46 6.45
C ALA A 744 46.13 -49.13 5.79
N ALA A 745 45.72 -48.90 4.52
CA ALA A 745 46.02 -47.69 3.79
C ALA A 745 45.41 -46.46 4.45
N MET A 746 44.20 -46.54 4.93
CA MET A 746 43.51 -45.41 5.62
C MET A 746 44.10 -45.13 7.01
N LEU A 747 44.44 -46.16 7.78
CA LEU A 747 45.14 -46.00 9.06
C LEU A 747 46.52 -45.31 8.89
N SER A 748 47.30 -45.76 7.88
CA SER A 748 48.56 -45.11 7.54
C SER A 748 48.37 -43.65 7.14
N PHE A 749 47.41 -43.36 6.25
CA PHE A 749 47.09 -42.02 5.79
C PHE A 749 46.77 -41.10 6.96
N PHE A 750 45.80 -41.48 7.81
CA PHE A 750 45.41 -40.59 8.93
C PHE A 750 46.44 -40.48 10.01
N SER A 751 47.32 -41.51 10.17
CA SER A 751 48.45 -41.40 11.08
C SER A 751 49.49 -40.36 10.65
N GLU A 752 49.57 -40.04 9.37
CA GLU A 752 50.46 -39.02 8.81
C GLU A 752 49.76 -37.69 8.66
N PHE A 753 48.50 -37.68 8.18
CA PHE A 753 47.74 -36.50 7.87
C PHE A 753 47.16 -35.78 9.12
N THR A 754 46.79 -36.54 10.15
CA THR A 754 46.28 -36.04 11.43
C THR A 754 47.05 -36.71 12.57
N PRO A 755 48.25 -36.20 12.96
CA PRO A 755 49.09 -36.83 13.96
C PRO A 755 48.42 -37.12 15.29
N THR A 756 47.48 -36.22 15.70
CA THR A 756 46.67 -36.40 16.93
C THR A 756 45.75 -37.62 16.91
N PHE A 757 45.46 -38.16 15.73
CA PHE A 757 44.62 -39.35 15.61
C PHE A 757 45.29 -40.60 16.20
N LYS A 758 46.63 -40.67 16.17
CA LYS A 758 47.38 -41.80 16.77
C LYS A 758 47.18 -41.96 18.28
N THR A 759 46.80 -40.86 18.94
CA THR A 759 46.60 -40.87 20.40
C THR A 759 45.15 -41.12 20.80
N THR A 760 44.24 -41.33 19.82
CA THR A 760 42.83 -41.60 20.08
C THR A 760 42.58 -43.07 20.33
N SER A 761 41.55 -43.39 21.12
CA SER A 761 41.07 -44.76 21.36
C SER A 761 40.66 -45.47 20.07
N ASP A 762 40.15 -44.70 19.10
CA ASP A 762 39.70 -45.24 17.81
C ASP A 762 40.86 -45.79 16.96
N TYR A 763 42.02 -45.13 16.98
CA TYR A 763 43.18 -45.68 16.29
C TYR A 763 43.57 -47.05 16.82
N GLY A 764 43.60 -47.24 18.15
CA GLY A 764 43.86 -48.53 18.79
C GLY A 764 42.84 -49.58 18.41
N ARG A 765 41.56 -49.23 18.42
CA ARG A 765 40.45 -50.12 18.04
C ARG A 765 40.55 -50.62 16.59
N TYR A 766 40.71 -49.69 15.65
CA TYR A 766 40.80 -50.11 14.22
C TYR A 766 42.10 -50.78 13.87
N ARG A 767 43.19 -50.56 14.59
CA ARG A 767 44.41 -51.32 14.45
C ARG A 767 44.23 -52.78 14.94
N HIS A 768 43.47 -52.98 16.01
CA HIS A 768 43.09 -54.33 16.48
C HIS A 768 42.24 -55.07 15.45
N ILE A 769 41.18 -54.38 14.93
CA ILE A 769 40.34 -54.94 13.86
C ILE A 769 41.18 -55.34 12.64
N LEU A 770 42.13 -54.49 12.23
CA LEU A 770 43.04 -54.80 11.12
C LEU A 770 43.86 -56.05 11.40
N SER A 771 44.32 -56.27 12.65
CA SER A 771 45.09 -57.48 13.00
C SER A 771 44.24 -58.74 13.05
N GLU A 772 42.93 -58.62 13.22
CA GLU A 772 41.97 -59.75 13.14
C GLU A 772 41.58 -60.11 11.70
N MET A 773 41.70 -59.13 10.75
CA MET A 773 41.37 -59.28 9.34
C MET A 773 42.53 -59.84 8.50
N ILE A 774 43.78 -59.82 9.00
CA ILE A 774 44.98 -60.38 8.38
C ILE A 774 45.28 -61.77 8.94
#